data_9fb92ee3cceda0168e9d62525c318552
#
_entry.id   9fb92ee3cceda0168e9d62525c318552
#
_cell.length_a   1.000
_cell.length_b   1.000
_cell.length_c   1.000
_cell.angle_alpha   90.00
_cell.angle_beta   90.00
_cell.angle_gamma   90.00
#
_symmetry.space_group_name_H-M   'P 1'
#
loop_
_entity.id
_entity.type
_entity.pdbx_description
1 polymer ?
#
loop_
_entity_poly.entity_id
_entity_poly.type
_entity_poly.pdbx_seq_one_letter_code
_entity_poly.pdbx_strand_id
1 'polypeptide(L)'
;MKGRTGNSEVESGGGSKIRQKIETASGLLDDGLAIAAEKLLVAELGKSTSDEEKAILKTLLAFSFEIQGRYQDSLEVLKPFQGSSTLEALSPETRVALLTQLAICYSNLTDFPIAVAILNRCKREAEQERLEGLLGNIFVSFSRVYRKLSEIAIARDFAQKALRYFRVQGDWRGIAEAYREIGGSFHLEGNSRKGIEYFNLAIKMVGDRSAPFQLGKVYSELAGAYWFLRRPQDGIACLEKSIEFFAQTEHKVQSVAAYNNLGINLILLGEWKRAEEAINRALEIANEVDHAHRSGVLDSLGELQMLRGELGAAEKLFEEAIDVAEERKRDFYRVQAMRNLSRCYVLQNRLDEARFKAEETLAICNLIKGRQVANMTLLVLAECDILDGRTGNALKHIEAIEATDPSSELFVLGMIQRLRGLIKFELDDYESGVYHLKRAITIFETSEDVYQIATAHFELGKKTATKEPKKAAANLKIALEIFRRLGVDESVAKVETEIALLSEKGAGQLVSSSNYAQLLMMRLTEATASRELLFRELVAVLSQESEARKIILAESNDERRFQPFITNGFSIDESASLTDALSDALAAGDLDSFAENKNLAAFVLSSPNSPAAVLMMFPREGAQLIDGSAIDPLLKVVTLGMDLCALRREEHLIHTEEDFTAVHSPPLIPGFIHSSPAMSAVVDEILKIRSSDVTVLITGDSGTGKEMVARAIHATSNRKDRVFIPFNCTAVPKELVEGHLFGYKKGAFTGAVSDSPGMIRAADGGTLFLDEIGDLPIDVQPKLLRFLQEGEIQALGEGKPSKVDVRIIAATNMPLEQKVADESFREDLYYRLNVIRLRVPPLRERRSEIPLMINYYLKQYSERFGKRDLTVTPQTVDLLMVCEWDGNVRQLCNEIQRLVARAEDGEIITPDHLSPDLQRGEGLRGTPSGEIRTEPITEVIDFGGFNFKTKGARLEDAVTELEKQMITDSLRRHNWNITRVSKELGLTRRGLYLKLARYGIEKAVWEK
;
A
#
# COMPACT_ATOMS: atom_id res chain seq x y z
N MET A 1 -37.82 3.93 -5.07
CA MET A 1 -39.15 3.90 -4.42
C MET A 1 -39.95 2.69 -4.90
N LYS A 2 -39.62 1.48 -4.49
CA LYS A 2 -40.45 0.28 -4.64
C LYS A 2 -40.47 -0.46 -3.30
N GLY A 3 -41.53 -0.21 -2.53
CA GLY A 3 -41.75 -0.90 -1.28
C GLY A 3 -43.20 -0.76 -0.81
N ARG A 4 -44.02 -1.78 -1.11
CA ARG A 4 -45.32 -2.11 -0.51
C ARG A 4 -46.36 -1.00 -0.43
N THR A 5 -47.26 -1.03 -1.38
CA THR A 5 -48.61 -0.45 -1.23
C THR A 5 -49.58 -1.55 -0.85
N GLY A 6 -50.14 -1.48 0.39
CA GLY A 6 -51.36 -2.17 0.75
C GLY A 6 -52.54 -1.48 0.08
N ASN A 7 -53.48 -2.30 -0.40
CA ASN A 7 -54.74 -1.90 -1.00
C ASN A 7 -55.55 -0.91 -0.16
N SER A 8 -55.89 0.23 -0.78
CA SER A 8 -57.19 0.88 -0.56
C SER A 8 -57.63 1.41 -1.90
N GLU A 9 -58.65 0.79 -2.47
CA GLU A 9 -59.36 1.25 -3.65
C GLU A 9 -60.12 2.56 -3.35
N VAL A 10 -60.25 3.33 -4.46
CA VAL A 10 -61.01 4.56 -4.61
C VAL A 10 -60.29 5.86 -4.30
N GLU A 11 -59.59 6.40 -5.31
CA GLU A 11 -59.58 7.83 -5.56
C GLU A 11 -59.21 8.17 -7.03
N SER A 12 -60.08 8.94 -7.65
CA SER A 12 -60.04 9.72 -8.87
C SER A 12 -58.86 9.56 -9.84
N GLY A 13 -59.13 9.29 -11.13
CA GLY A 13 -58.27 9.03 -12.25
C GLY A 13 -57.19 10.08 -12.60
N GLY A 14 -57.03 11.16 -11.85
CA GLY A 14 -55.96 12.18 -11.99
C GLY A 14 -54.69 11.82 -11.25
N GLY A 15 -54.75 11.38 -10.00
CA GLY A 15 -53.57 11.06 -9.17
C GLY A 15 -52.79 9.85 -9.68
N SER A 16 -53.42 8.88 -10.31
CA SER A 16 -52.76 7.72 -10.93
C SER A 16 -51.85 8.11 -12.11
N LYS A 17 -52.24 9.11 -12.93
CA LYS A 17 -51.47 9.55 -14.09
C LYS A 17 -50.23 10.36 -13.69
N ILE A 18 -50.31 11.22 -12.67
CA ILE A 18 -49.16 12.00 -12.18
C ILE A 18 -48.13 11.05 -11.54
N ARG A 19 -48.57 10.08 -10.75
CA ARG A 19 -47.70 9.09 -10.13
C ARG A 19 -46.91 8.27 -11.16
N GLN A 20 -47.56 7.83 -12.23
CA GLN A 20 -46.91 7.15 -13.35
C GLN A 20 -45.87 8.05 -14.05
N LYS A 21 -46.10 9.35 -14.17
CA LYS A 21 -45.18 10.33 -14.74
C LYS A 21 -43.97 10.57 -13.84
N ILE A 22 -44.16 10.63 -12.53
CA ILE A 22 -43.08 10.71 -11.52
C ILE A 22 -42.17 9.46 -11.61
N GLU A 23 -42.73 8.25 -11.68
CA GLU A 23 -41.99 7.02 -11.87
C GLU A 23 -41.22 7.01 -13.20
N THR A 24 -41.83 7.49 -14.29
CA THR A 24 -41.15 7.63 -15.59
C THR A 24 -40.00 8.61 -15.53
N ALA A 25 -40.19 9.79 -14.90
CA ALA A 25 -39.13 10.79 -14.74
C ALA A 25 -37.97 10.25 -13.86
N SER A 26 -38.27 9.54 -12.77
CA SER A 26 -37.27 8.92 -11.94
C SER A 26 -36.47 7.88 -12.73
N GLY A 27 -37.13 7.07 -13.56
CA GLY A 27 -36.41 6.10 -14.43
C GLY A 27 -35.49 6.79 -15.44
N LEU A 28 -35.94 7.88 -16.07
CA LEU A 28 -35.09 8.64 -16.98
C LEU A 28 -33.88 9.23 -16.28
N LEU A 29 -34.02 9.74 -15.05
CA LEU A 29 -32.91 10.25 -14.25
C LEU A 29 -31.95 9.14 -13.81
N ASP A 30 -32.45 7.97 -13.47
CA ASP A 30 -31.67 6.80 -13.16
C ASP A 30 -30.80 6.34 -14.34
N ASP A 31 -31.28 6.52 -15.56
CA ASP A 31 -30.56 6.21 -16.79
C ASP A 31 -29.71 7.40 -17.30
N GLY A 32 -29.72 8.55 -16.60
CA GLY A 32 -28.91 9.72 -16.92
C GLY A 32 -29.50 10.62 -18.02
N LEU A 33 -30.79 10.42 -18.42
CA LEU A 33 -31.49 11.18 -19.43
C LEU A 33 -32.16 12.44 -18.83
N ALA A 34 -31.30 13.36 -18.36
CA ALA A 34 -31.71 14.50 -17.55
C ALA A 34 -32.57 15.51 -18.29
N ILE A 35 -32.27 15.82 -19.57
CA ILE A 35 -33.03 16.79 -20.37
C ILE A 35 -34.44 16.25 -20.70
N ALA A 36 -34.54 14.96 -21.01
CA ALA A 36 -35.82 14.31 -21.23
C ALA A 36 -36.67 14.31 -19.94
N ALA A 37 -36.03 14.02 -18.80
CA ALA A 37 -36.70 14.11 -17.48
C ALA A 37 -37.15 15.55 -17.17
N GLU A 38 -36.32 16.58 -17.41
CA GLU A 38 -36.61 17.99 -17.18
C GLU A 38 -37.87 18.42 -17.96
N LYS A 39 -37.93 18.11 -19.25
CA LYS A 39 -39.11 18.44 -20.09
C LYS A 39 -40.39 17.82 -19.53
N LEU A 40 -40.33 16.56 -19.11
CA LEU A 40 -41.46 15.87 -18.52
C LEU A 40 -41.90 16.51 -17.20
N LEU A 41 -40.91 16.77 -16.30
CA LEU A 41 -41.16 17.34 -14.98
C LEU A 41 -41.73 18.76 -15.02
N VAL A 42 -41.20 19.62 -15.89
CA VAL A 42 -41.70 20.98 -16.09
C VAL A 42 -43.14 20.95 -16.63
N ALA A 43 -43.46 20.06 -17.57
CA ALA A 43 -44.80 19.92 -18.13
C ALA A 43 -45.82 19.44 -17.09
N GLU A 44 -45.43 18.57 -16.16
CA GLU A 44 -46.32 18.06 -15.10
C GLU A 44 -46.42 19.03 -13.91
N LEU A 45 -45.36 19.81 -13.63
CA LEU A 45 -45.38 20.83 -12.58
C LEU A 45 -46.45 21.90 -12.81
N GLY A 46 -46.67 22.28 -14.08
CA GLY A 46 -47.73 23.22 -14.45
C GLY A 46 -49.16 22.68 -14.27
N LYS A 47 -49.36 21.38 -14.14
CA LYS A 47 -50.65 20.69 -13.97
C LYS A 47 -50.93 20.29 -12.52
N SER A 48 -49.92 20.17 -11.68
CA SER A 48 -50.06 19.71 -10.30
C SER A 48 -50.72 20.79 -9.42
N THR A 49 -51.70 20.35 -8.63
CA THR A 49 -52.42 21.19 -7.67
C THR A 49 -52.02 20.93 -6.23
N SER A 50 -51.43 19.79 -5.92
CA SER A 50 -51.00 19.40 -4.60
C SER A 50 -49.59 19.93 -4.30
N ASP A 51 -49.40 20.50 -3.11
CA ASP A 51 -48.08 20.97 -2.67
C ASP A 51 -47.10 19.82 -2.47
N GLU A 52 -47.58 18.64 -2.06
CA GLU A 52 -46.82 17.40 -1.94
C GLU A 52 -46.25 16.95 -3.30
N GLU A 53 -47.12 16.87 -4.32
CA GLU A 53 -46.73 16.51 -5.69
C GLU A 53 -45.72 17.54 -6.27
N LYS A 54 -45.96 18.85 -6.04
CA LYS A 54 -45.05 19.90 -6.47
C LYS A 54 -43.66 19.73 -5.80
N ALA A 55 -43.62 19.37 -4.53
CA ALA A 55 -42.37 19.13 -3.82
C ALA A 55 -41.60 17.96 -4.43
N ILE A 56 -42.27 16.82 -4.70
CA ILE A 56 -41.68 15.67 -5.35
C ILE A 56 -41.14 16.02 -6.75
N LEU A 57 -41.98 16.66 -7.59
CA LEU A 57 -41.58 17.06 -8.95
C LEU A 57 -40.38 18.02 -8.93
N LYS A 58 -40.36 18.98 -8.00
CA LYS A 58 -39.24 19.94 -7.88
C LYS A 58 -37.96 19.26 -7.33
N THR A 59 -38.09 18.27 -6.48
CA THR A 59 -36.94 17.47 -6.01
C THR A 59 -36.30 16.70 -7.17
N LEU A 60 -37.08 16.06 -8.01
CA LEU A 60 -36.60 15.37 -9.21
C LEU A 60 -36.07 16.37 -10.26
N LEU A 61 -36.67 17.54 -10.39
CA LEU A 61 -36.19 18.60 -11.30
C LEU A 61 -34.84 19.15 -10.82
N ALA A 62 -34.66 19.33 -9.53
CA ALA A 62 -33.37 19.72 -8.94
C ALA A 62 -32.29 18.65 -9.18
N PHE A 63 -32.65 17.39 -9.08
CA PHE A 63 -31.74 16.29 -9.43
C PHE A 63 -31.42 16.27 -10.95
N SER A 64 -32.38 16.56 -11.80
CA SER A 64 -32.14 16.73 -13.24
C SER A 64 -31.12 17.84 -13.52
N PHE A 65 -31.24 18.98 -12.86
CA PHE A 65 -30.28 20.08 -12.99
C PHE A 65 -28.90 19.73 -12.44
N GLU A 66 -28.85 18.96 -11.34
CA GLU A 66 -27.57 18.43 -10.81
C GLU A 66 -26.83 17.57 -11.85
N ILE A 67 -27.51 16.63 -12.50
CA ILE A 67 -26.97 15.82 -13.57
C ILE A 67 -26.44 16.68 -14.74
N GLN A 68 -27.11 17.76 -15.07
CA GLN A 68 -26.69 18.70 -16.10
C GLN A 68 -25.54 19.65 -15.66
N GLY A 69 -25.15 19.66 -14.38
CA GLY A 69 -24.17 20.59 -13.81
C GLY A 69 -24.71 21.97 -13.49
N ARG A 70 -26.00 22.19 -13.60
CA ARG A 70 -26.70 23.45 -13.32
C ARG A 70 -27.03 23.56 -11.82
N TYR A 71 -25.95 23.61 -11.00
CA TYR A 71 -26.09 23.52 -9.53
C TYR A 71 -26.85 24.70 -8.92
N GLN A 72 -26.69 25.89 -9.49
CA GLN A 72 -27.43 27.08 -9.03
C GLN A 72 -28.92 26.94 -9.29
N ASP A 73 -29.31 26.52 -10.50
CA ASP A 73 -30.71 26.27 -10.87
C ASP A 73 -31.33 25.18 -9.97
N SER A 74 -30.54 24.13 -9.68
CA SER A 74 -30.96 23.07 -8.75
C SER A 74 -31.28 23.63 -7.36
N LEU A 75 -30.45 24.53 -6.83
CA LEU A 75 -30.68 25.17 -5.54
C LEU A 75 -31.93 26.11 -5.60
N GLU A 76 -32.08 26.93 -6.65
CA GLU A 76 -33.18 27.90 -6.77
C GLU A 76 -34.54 27.22 -6.81
N VAL A 77 -34.66 26.07 -7.46
CA VAL A 77 -35.91 25.31 -7.51
C VAL A 77 -36.36 24.84 -6.14
N LEU A 78 -35.40 24.49 -5.24
CA LEU A 78 -35.67 23.98 -3.89
C LEU A 78 -35.72 25.10 -2.84
N LYS A 79 -35.16 26.27 -3.11
CA LYS A 79 -35.11 27.41 -2.18
C LYS A 79 -36.46 27.83 -1.58
N PRO A 80 -37.57 27.82 -2.31
CA PRO A 80 -38.88 28.16 -1.75
C PRO A 80 -39.35 27.26 -0.60
N PHE A 81 -38.81 26.04 -0.47
CA PHE A 81 -39.12 25.09 0.60
C PHE A 81 -38.25 25.25 1.84
N GLN A 82 -37.28 26.17 1.87
CA GLN A 82 -36.46 26.39 3.04
C GLN A 82 -37.21 27.06 4.23
N GLY A 83 -38.39 27.61 3.98
CA GLY A 83 -39.27 28.18 5.00
C GLY A 83 -39.91 27.09 5.87
N SER A 84 -39.92 27.24 7.19
CA SER A 84 -40.39 26.22 8.14
C SER A 84 -41.86 25.79 7.89
N SER A 85 -42.74 26.72 7.54
CA SER A 85 -44.18 26.46 7.35
C SER A 85 -44.47 25.57 6.12
N THR A 86 -43.70 25.73 5.03
CA THR A 86 -43.90 24.94 3.81
C THR A 86 -43.31 23.52 3.93
N LEU A 87 -42.22 23.36 4.67
CA LEU A 87 -41.62 22.05 4.94
C LEU A 87 -42.46 21.20 5.88
N GLU A 88 -43.01 21.80 6.93
CA GLU A 88 -43.84 21.12 7.93
C GLU A 88 -45.16 20.59 7.38
N ALA A 89 -45.66 21.18 6.31
CA ALA A 89 -46.89 20.73 5.64
C ALA A 89 -46.70 19.47 4.77
N LEU A 90 -45.44 19.11 4.45
CA LEU A 90 -45.12 17.93 3.64
C LEU A 90 -45.06 16.65 4.49
N SER A 91 -45.36 15.54 3.85
CA SER A 91 -45.13 14.23 4.49
C SER A 91 -43.68 14.08 4.91
N PRO A 92 -43.38 13.35 6.00
CA PRO A 92 -41.98 13.13 6.44
C PRO A 92 -41.09 12.55 5.35
N GLU A 93 -41.60 11.62 4.54
CA GLU A 93 -40.86 10.97 3.44
C GLU A 93 -40.45 12.00 2.37
N THR A 94 -41.39 12.82 1.88
CA THR A 94 -41.14 13.87 0.87
C THR A 94 -40.22 14.95 1.42
N ARG A 95 -40.43 15.35 2.67
CA ARG A 95 -39.59 16.35 3.35
C ARG A 95 -38.14 15.92 3.45
N VAL A 96 -37.88 14.67 3.89
CA VAL A 96 -36.54 14.10 4.02
C VAL A 96 -35.86 13.95 2.65
N ALA A 97 -36.61 13.49 1.62
CA ALA A 97 -36.07 13.38 0.26
C ALA A 97 -35.68 14.75 -0.30
N LEU A 98 -36.53 15.76 -0.14
CA LEU A 98 -36.29 17.15 -0.59
C LEU A 98 -35.07 17.74 0.14
N LEU A 99 -34.99 17.60 1.46
CA LEU A 99 -33.88 18.12 2.24
C LEU A 99 -32.57 17.40 1.88
N THR A 100 -32.61 16.10 1.57
CA THR A 100 -31.40 15.35 1.13
C THR A 100 -30.90 15.92 -0.21
N GLN A 101 -31.79 16.18 -1.17
CA GLN A 101 -31.40 16.80 -2.43
C GLN A 101 -30.89 18.24 -2.24
N LEU A 102 -31.49 19.00 -1.33
CA LEU A 102 -31.02 20.34 -0.98
C LEU A 102 -29.60 20.32 -0.38
N ALA A 103 -29.31 19.36 0.47
CA ALA A 103 -27.97 19.18 1.02
C ALA A 103 -26.94 18.86 -0.08
N ILE A 104 -27.31 18.06 -1.08
CA ILE A 104 -26.47 17.78 -2.25
C ILE A 104 -26.21 19.07 -3.05
N CYS A 105 -27.21 19.93 -3.26
CA CYS A 105 -27.03 21.22 -3.90
C CYS A 105 -25.99 22.08 -3.18
N TYR A 106 -26.10 22.24 -1.88
CA TYR A 106 -25.10 22.98 -1.08
C TYR A 106 -23.70 22.34 -1.15
N SER A 107 -23.61 21.02 -1.12
CA SER A 107 -22.34 20.31 -1.27
C SER A 107 -21.69 20.55 -2.64
N ASN A 108 -22.49 20.67 -3.71
CA ASN A 108 -21.97 20.95 -5.05
C ASN A 108 -21.53 22.40 -5.22
N LEU A 109 -22.14 23.31 -4.44
CA LEU A 109 -21.77 24.73 -4.35
C LEU A 109 -20.67 24.99 -3.29
N THR A 110 -20.06 23.94 -2.72
CA THR A 110 -18.99 23.99 -1.72
C THR A 110 -19.39 24.55 -0.34
N ASP A 111 -20.67 24.64 -0.05
CA ASP A 111 -21.18 25.05 1.27
C ASP A 111 -21.39 23.82 2.18
N PHE A 112 -20.29 23.19 2.55
CA PHE A 112 -20.28 21.93 3.30
C PHE A 112 -20.89 22.02 4.71
N PRO A 113 -20.68 23.10 5.49
CA PRO A 113 -21.30 23.21 6.81
C PRO A 113 -22.83 23.14 6.76
N ILE A 114 -23.44 23.85 5.79
CA ILE A 114 -24.89 23.82 5.59
C ILE A 114 -25.34 22.42 5.13
N ALA A 115 -24.62 21.80 4.18
CA ALA A 115 -24.94 20.46 3.72
C ALA A 115 -24.95 19.44 4.85
N VAL A 116 -23.93 19.45 5.72
CA VAL A 116 -23.83 18.56 6.87
C VAL A 116 -24.94 18.81 7.89
N ALA A 117 -25.28 20.09 8.16
CA ALA A 117 -26.37 20.43 9.08
C ALA A 117 -27.73 19.90 8.59
N ILE A 118 -28.03 20.05 7.29
CA ILE A 118 -29.23 19.52 6.67
C ILE A 118 -29.26 17.99 6.71
N LEU A 119 -28.17 17.31 6.35
CA LEU A 119 -28.11 15.84 6.38
C LEU A 119 -28.30 15.29 7.80
N ASN A 120 -27.75 15.97 8.82
CA ASN A 120 -27.99 15.59 10.22
C ASN A 120 -29.47 15.74 10.62
N ARG A 121 -30.18 16.73 10.08
CA ARG A 121 -31.62 16.87 10.26
C ARG A 121 -32.36 15.73 9.56
N CYS A 122 -32.02 15.44 8.29
CA CYS A 122 -32.62 14.32 7.53
C CYS A 122 -32.45 12.99 8.25
N LYS A 123 -31.25 12.71 8.76
CA LYS A 123 -30.97 11.48 9.50
C LYS A 123 -31.87 11.35 10.74
N ARG A 124 -31.91 12.38 11.59
CA ARG A 124 -32.73 12.36 12.82
C ARG A 124 -34.21 12.15 12.50
N GLU A 125 -34.72 12.86 11.51
CA GLU A 125 -36.12 12.76 11.11
C GLU A 125 -36.44 11.38 10.52
N ALA A 126 -35.57 10.84 9.64
CA ALA A 126 -35.75 9.51 9.09
C ALA A 126 -35.70 8.40 10.17
N GLU A 127 -34.86 8.54 11.20
CA GLU A 127 -34.78 7.62 12.32
C GLU A 127 -36.04 7.71 13.21
N GLN A 128 -36.55 8.91 13.49
CA GLN A 128 -37.75 9.14 14.29
C GLN A 128 -39.01 8.61 13.61
N GLU A 129 -39.15 8.86 12.33
CA GLU A 129 -40.33 8.46 11.52
C GLU A 129 -40.20 7.04 10.95
N ARG A 130 -39.11 6.32 11.28
CA ARG A 130 -38.78 4.95 10.79
C ARG A 130 -38.74 4.82 9.28
N LEU A 131 -38.22 5.82 8.60
CA LEU A 131 -38.06 5.87 7.15
C LEU A 131 -36.78 5.15 6.70
N GLU A 132 -36.67 3.87 7.06
CA GLU A 132 -35.45 3.08 6.77
C GLU A 132 -35.09 3.05 5.28
N GLY A 133 -36.09 3.22 4.38
CA GLY A 133 -35.90 3.28 2.94
C GLY A 133 -35.07 4.46 2.47
N LEU A 134 -34.99 5.56 3.22
CA LEU A 134 -34.25 6.76 2.86
C LEU A 134 -32.86 6.83 3.50
N LEU A 135 -32.60 6.07 4.57
CA LEU A 135 -31.35 6.13 5.30
C LEU A 135 -30.14 5.77 4.44
N GLY A 136 -30.27 4.82 3.51
CA GLY A 136 -29.21 4.48 2.57
C GLY A 136 -28.73 5.69 1.75
N ASN A 137 -29.66 6.44 1.17
CA ASN A 137 -29.37 7.65 0.37
C ASN A 137 -28.79 8.80 1.21
N ILE A 138 -29.30 8.98 2.43
CA ILE A 138 -28.76 9.97 3.37
C ILE A 138 -27.28 9.65 3.69
N PHE A 139 -26.95 8.38 3.97
CA PHE A 139 -25.58 7.98 4.29
C PHE A 139 -24.63 8.07 3.08
N VAL A 140 -25.09 7.75 1.85
CA VAL A 140 -24.28 8.02 0.64
C VAL A 140 -24.03 9.51 0.49
N SER A 141 -25.03 10.35 0.77
CA SER A 141 -24.85 11.81 0.69
C SER A 141 -23.84 12.32 1.72
N PHE A 142 -23.88 11.81 2.95
CA PHE A 142 -22.82 12.08 3.94
C PHE A 142 -21.46 11.63 3.46
N SER A 143 -21.33 10.42 2.91
CA SER A 143 -20.06 9.92 2.36
C SER A 143 -19.49 10.88 1.33
N ARG A 144 -20.28 11.32 0.37
CA ARG A 144 -19.88 12.28 -0.67
C ARG A 144 -19.40 13.62 -0.10
N VAL A 145 -20.13 14.17 0.89
CA VAL A 145 -19.78 15.44 1.55
C VAL A 145 -18.46 15.31 2.30
N TYR A 146 -18.29 14.27 3.12
CA TYR A 146 -17.07 14.07 3.90
C TYR A 146 -15.87 13.71 3.02
N ARG A 147 -16.09 13.02 1.89
CA ARG A 147 -15.03 12.78 0.90
C ARG A 147 -14.52 14.09 0.29
N LYS A 148 -15.41 15.05 -0.02
CA LYS A 148 -15.05 16.40 -0.50
C LYS A 148 -14.35 17.24 0.58
N LEU A 149 -14.65 17.00 1.86
CA LEU A 149 -13.98 17.61 3.01
C LEU A 149 -12.62 16.97 3.34
N SER A 150 -12.21 15.93 2.59
CA SER A 150 -11.02 15.13 2.86
C SER A 150 -11.04 14.34 4.19
N GLU A 151 -12.21 14.17 4.78
CA GLU A 151 -12.45 13.36 5.99
C GLU A 151 -12.76 11.91 5.57
N ILE A 152 -11.74 11.23 5.04
CA ILE A 152 -11.91 9.99 4.26
C ILE A 152 -12.42 8.83 5.11
N ALA A 153 -11.95 8.69 6.36
CA ALA A 153 -12.40 7.64 7.27
C ALA A 153 -13.90 7.77 7.60
N ILE A 154 -14.36 9.00 7.86
CA ILE A 154 -15.76 9.29 8.13
C ILE A 154 -16.62 9.02 6.89
N ALA A 155 -16.14 9.43 5.70
CA ALA A 155 -16.81 9.16 4.44
C ALA A 155 -17.01 7.66 4.22
N ARG A 156 -16.00 6.85 4.47
CA ARG A 156 -16.04 5.39 4.34
C ARG A 156 -17.01 4.73 5.32
N ASP A 157 -17.03 5.16 6.57
CA ASP A 157 -17.99 4.65 7.57
C ASP A 157 -19.43 4.89 7.12
N PHE A 158 -19.74 6.09 6.61
CA PHE A 158 -21.06 6.38 6.08
C PHE A 158 -21.39 5.54 4.83
N ALA A 159 -20.46 5.32 3.93
CA ALA A 159 -20.67 4.45 2.77
C ALA A 159 -20.93 3.00 3.18
N GLN A 160 -20.25 2.49 4.20
CA GLN A 160 -20.51 1.16 4.76
C GLN A 160 -21.87 1.05 5.44
N LYS A 161 -22.30 2.09 6.15
CA LYS A 161 -23.66 2.16 6.71
C LYS A 161 -24.70 2.12 5.59
N ALA A 162 -24.52 2.93 4.54
CA ALA A 162 -25.41 2.92 3.37
C ALA A 162 -25.50 1.52 2.74
N LEU A 163 -24.37 0.85 2.56
CA LEU A 163 -24.31 -0.51 2.00
C LEU A 163 -25.17 -1.51 2.79
N ARG A 164 -25.18 -1.41 4.13
CA ARG A 164 -26.02 -2.30 4.99
C ARG A 164 -27.51 -2.08 4.71
N TYR A 165 -27.95 -0.82 4.64
CA TYR A 165 -29.35 -0.50 4.35
C TYR A 165 -29.79 -0.94 2.95
N PHE A 166 -28.98 -0.66 1.92
CA PHE A 166 -29.28 -1.09 0.55
C PHE A 166 -29.33 -2.60 0.38
N ARG A 167 -28.45 -3.35 1.10
CA ARG A 167 -28.51 -4.81 1.09
C ARG A 167 -29.81 -5.37 1.69
N VAL A 168 -30.30 -4.79 2.78
CA VAL A 168 -31.56 -5.20 3.40
C VAL A 168 -32.74 -4.93 2.44
N GLN A 169 -32.68 -3.84 1.68
CA GLN A 169 -33.71 -3.46 0.72
C GLN A 169 -33.62 -4.21 -0.61
N GLY A 170 -32.50 -4.88 -0.92
CA GLY A 170 -32.24 -5.49 -2.21
C GLY A 170 -32.02 -4.47 -3.33
N ASP A 171 -31.68 -3.20 -2.98
CA ASP A 171 -31.42 -2.15 -3.95
C ASP A 171 -30.02 -2.29 -4.55
N TRP A 172 -29.92 -2.94 -5.69
CA TRP A 172 -28.67 -3.16 -6.39
C TRP A 172 -27.98 -1.86 -6.84
N ARG A 173 -28.77 -0.80 -7.19
CA ARG A 173 -28.21 0.52 -7.57
C ARG A 173 -27.54 1.18 -6.37
N GLY A 174 -28.21 1.20 -5.24
CA GLY A 174 -27.67 1.71 -3.99
C GLY A 174 -26.45 0.91 -3.52
N ILE A 175 -26.44 -0.42 -3.68
CA ILE A 175 -25.30 -1.28 -3.37
C ILE A 175 -24.10 -0.92 -4.25
N ALA A 176 -24.28 -0.77 -5.58
CA ALA A 176 -23.22 -0.40 -6.51
C ALA A 176 -22.65 0.99 -6.19
N GLU A 177 -23.52 1.95 -5.85
CA GLU A 177 -23.11 3.30 -5.48
C GLU A 177 -22.33 3.30 -4.15
N ALA A 178 -22.77 2.52 -3.15
CA ALA A 178 -22.04 2.39 -1.89
C ALA A 178 -20.66 1.72 -2.11
N TYR A 179 -20.55 0.71 -2.96
CA TYR A 179 -19.25 0.14 -3.32
C TYR A 179 -18.34 1.16 -4.02
N ARG A 180 -18.89 1.99 -4.91
CA ARG A 180 -18.15 3.07 -5.57
C ARG A 180 -17.61 4.08 -4.55
N GLU A 181 -18.43 4.52 -3.60
CA GLU A 181 -18.00 5.47 -2.54
C GLU A 181 -16.94 4.85 -1.61
N ILE A 182 -17.07 3.57 -1.26
CA ILE A 182 -16.04 2.85 -0.48
C ILE A 182 -14.74 2.77 -1.29
N GLY A 183 -14.82 2.38 -2.57
CA GLY A 183 -13.67 2.31 -3.46
C GLY A 183 -12.97 3.65 -3.62
N GLY A 184 -13.73 4.74 -3.84
CA GLY A 184 -13.23 6.10 -3.90
C GLY A 184 -12.56 6.56 -2.61
N SER A 185 -13.10 6.15 -1.46
CA SER A 185 -12.49 6.43 -0.16
C SER A 185 -11.13 5.74 0.01
N PHE A 186 -11.00 4.46 -0.36
CA PHE A 186 -9.72 3.76 -0.32
C PHE A 186 -8.70 4.36 -1.31
N HIS A 187 -9.16 4.74 -2.50
CA HIS A 187 -8.30 5.39 -3.48
C HIS A 187 -7.72 6.72 -2.98
N LEU A 188 -8.56 7.58 -2.40
CA LEU A 188 -8.13 8.87 -1.85
C LEU A 188 -7.22 8.74 -0.62
N GLU A 189 -7.32 7.64 0.12
CA GLU A 189 -6.44 7.29 1.23
C GLU A 189 -5.07 6.74 0.76
N GLY A 190 -4.87 6.58 -0.55
CA GLY A 190 -3.64 6.04 -1.14
C GLY A 190 -3.68 4.52 -1.41
N ASN A 191 -4.74 3.81 -1.00
CA ASN A 191 -4.91 2.39 -1.26
C ASN A 191 -5.71 2.12 -2.54
N SER A 192 -5.15 2.53 -3.68
CA SER A 192 -5.80 2.39 -4.98
C SER A 192 -6.10 0.93 -5.36
N ARG A 193 -5.29 -0.04 -4.92
CA ARG A 193 -5.56 -1.47 -5.19
C ARG A 193 -6.86 -1.92 -4.56
N LYS A 194 -7.07 -1.60 -3.29
CA LYS A 194 -8.33 -1.91 -2.61
C LYS A 194 -9.50 -1.11 -3.20
N GLY A 195 -9.24 0.13 -3.63
CA GLY A 195 -10.19 0.91 -4.40
C GLY A 195 -10.68 0.18 -5.65
N ILE A 196 -9.76 -0.38 -6.44
CA ILE A 196 -10.05 -1.18 -7.64
C ILE A 196 -10.93 -2.39 -7.33
N GLU A 197 -10.66 -3.11 -6.23
CA GLU A 197 -11.50 -4.25 -5.80
C GLU A 197 -12.96 -3.82 -5.61
N TYR A 198 -13.18 -2.72 -4.90
CA TYR A 198 -14.53 -2.21 -4.67
C TYR A 198 -15.18 -1.64 -5.93
N PHE A 199 -14.43 -0.99 -6.82
CA PHE A 199 -14.96 -0.57 -8.13
C PHE A 199 -15.37 -1.78 -8.98
N ASN A 200 -14.59 -2.85 -8.98
CA ASN A 200 -14.94 -4.09 -9.66
C ASN A 200 -16.18 -4.76 -9.02
N LEU A 201 -16.35 -4.71 -7.69
CA LEU A 201 -17.57 -5.16 -7.02
C LEU A 201 -18.79 -4.31 -7.45
N ALA A 202 -18.62 -3.00 -7.64
CA ALA A 202 -19.68 -2.12 -8.16
C ALA A 202 -20.07 -2.52 -9.59
N ILE A 203 -19.10 -2.75 -10.47
CA ILE A 203 -19.33 -3.22 -11.84
C ILE A 203 -20.06 -4.57 -11.84
N LYS A 204 -19.59 -5.52 -11.03
CA LYS A 204 -20.20 -6.84 -10.89
C LYS A 204 -21.62 -6.77 -10.36
N MET A 205 -21.93 -5.83 -9.48
CA MET A 205 -23.29 -5.62 -8.95
C MET A 205 -24.24 -5.12 -10.02
N VAL A 206 -23.78 -4.25 -10.93
CA VAL A 206 -24.57 -3.86 -12.10
C VAL A 206 -24.80 -5.05 -13.02
N GLY A 207 -23.77 -5.85 -13.33
CA GLY A 207 -23.87 -7.01 -14.21
C GLY A 207 -24.39 -6.62 -15.60
N ASP A 208 -25.32 -7.42 -16.14
CA ASP A 208 -25.92 -7.19 -17.47
C ASP A 208 -27.06 -6.16 -17.47
N ARG A 209 -27.30 -5.45 -16.36
CA ARG A 209 -28.34 -4.44 -16.26
C ARG A 209 -27.93 -3.16 -16.98
N SER A 210 -28.85 -2.52 -17.69
CA SER A 210 -28.61 -1.21 -18.28
C SER A 210 -28.51 -0.15 -17.16
N ALA A 211 -27.32 0.38 -16.98
CA ALA A 211 -27.04 1.45 -16.02
C ALA A 211 -25.83 2.32 -16.49
N PRO A 212 -25.92 2.92 -17.70
CA PRO A 212 -24.79 3.62 -18.30
C PRO A 212 -24.26 4.76 -17.44
N PHE A 213 -25.14 5.50 -16.76
CA PHE A 213 -24.74 6.58 -15.87
C PHE A 213 -23.88 6.12 -14.70
N GLN A 214 -24.25 5.00 -14.05
CA GLN A 214 -23.46 4.44 -12.93
C GLN A 214 -22.16 3.84 -13.40
N LEU A 215 -22.19 3.06 -14.48
CA LEU A 215 -20.98 2.45 -15.05
C LEU A 215 -19.97 3.50 -15.49
N GLY A 216 -20.43 4.56 -16.17
CA GLY A 216 -19.57 5.68 -16.58
C GLY A 216 -18.81 6.28 -15.39
N LYS A 217 -19.49 6.53 -14.25
CA LYS A 217 -18.85 7.04 -13.03
C LYS A 217 -17.84 6.05 -12.43
N VAL A 218 -18.21 4.77 -12.35
CA VAL A 218 -17.32 3.74 -11.78
C VAL A 218 -16.07 3.59 -12.62
N TYR A 219 -16.18 3.51 -13.96
CA TYR A 219 -15.04 3.41 -14.85
C TYR A 219 -14.14 4.65 -14.80
N SER A 220 -14.70 5.85 -14.64
CA SER A 220 -13.93 7.08 -14.47
C SER A 220 -13.10 7.08 -13.19
N GLU A 221 -13.67 6.67 -12.05
CA GLU A 221 -12.94 6.56 -10.77
C GLU A 221 -11.92 5.39 -10.80
N LEU A 222 -12.25 4.29 -11.46
CA LEU A 222 -11.34 3.16 -11.68
C LEU A 222 -10.11 3.59 -12.49
N ALA A 223 -10.29 4.41 -13.52
CA ALA A 223 -9.18 4.98 -14.29
C ALA A 223 -8.27 5.85 -13.43
N GLY A 224 -8.84 6.67 -12.54
CA GLY A 224 -8.07 7.44 -11.55
C GLY A 224 -7.21 6.53 -10.66
N ALA A 225 -7.77 5.41 -10.20
CA ALA A 225 -7.02 4.44 -9.40
C ALA A 225 -5.88 3.78 -10.19
N TYR A 226 -6.07 3.46 -11.46
CA TYR A 226 -5.00 2.95 -12.32
C TYR A 226 -3.93 4.01 -12.60
N TRP A 227 -4.31 5.27 -12.79
CA TRP A 227 -3.35 6.36 -12.95
C TRP A 227 -2.43 6.49 -11.71
N PHE A 228 -2.97 6.38 -10.51
CA PHE A 228 -2.18 6.37 -9.27
C PHE A 228 -1.24 5.15 -9.18
N LEU A 229 -1.66 4.00 -9.69
CA LEU A 229 -0.82 2.80 -9.77
C LEU A 229 0.17 2.82 -10.94
N ARG A 230 0.24 3.94 -11.68
CA ARG A 230 1.09 4.07 -12.88
C ARG A 230 0.85 2.98 -13.91
N ARG A 231 -0.42 2.71 -14.17
CA ARG A 231 -0.91 1.83 -15.22
C ARG A 231 -1.76 2.65 -16.21
N PRO A 232 -1.16 3.59 -16.98
CA PRO A 232 -1.89 4.53 -17.82
C PRO A 232 -2.69 3.82 -18.92
N GLN A 233 -2.22 2.68 -19.46
CA GLN A 233 -2.93 1.91 -20.47
C GLN A 233 -4.26 1.35 -19.94
N ASP A 234 -4.27 0.79 -18.72
CA ASP A 234 -5.53 0.33 -18.08
C ASP A 234 -6.44 1.52 -17.76
N GLY A 235 -5.86 2.65 -17.37
CA GLY A 235 -6.57 3.90 -17.18
C GLY A 235 -7.26 4.38 -18.45
N ILE A 236 -6.56 4.37 -19.57
CA ILE A 236 -7.12 4.72 -20.90
C ILE A 236 -8.27 3.79 -21.27
N ALA A 237 -8.09 2.46 -21.15
CA ALA A 237 -9.15 1.50 -21.45
C ALA A 237 -10.41 1.72 -20.58
N CYS A 238 -10.23 2.10 -19.31
CA CYS A 238 -11.35 2.47 -18.44
C CYS A 238 -12.00 3.79 -18.84
N LEU A 239 -11.22 4.81 -19.24
CA LEU A 239 -11.74 6.10 -19.68
C LEU A 239 -12.50 5.99 -20.98
N GLU A 240 -12.03 5.20 -21.94
CA GLU A 240 -12.75 4.92 -23.19
C GLU A 240 -14.11 4.27 -22.90
N LYS A 241 -14.18 3.29 -22.01
CA LYS A 241 -15.46 2.71 -21.55
C LYS A 241 -16.34 3.73 -20.83
N SER A 242 -15.75 4.57 -19.98
CA SER A 242 -16.48 5.64 -19.28
C SER A 242 -17.12 6.60 -20.28
N ILE A 243 -16.38 7.03 -21.31
CA ILE A 243 -16.86 7.89 -22.39
C ILE A 243 -17.98 7.20 -23.18
N GLU A 244 -17.82 5.92 -23.52
CA GLU A 244 -18.84 5.14 -24.21
C GLU A 244 -20.15 5.08 -23.43
N PHE A 245 -20.08 4.86 -22.10
CA PHE A 245 -21.26 4.88 -21.25
C PHE A 245 -21.86 6.26 -21.10
N PHE A 246 -21.06 7.31 -20.93
CA PHE A 246 -21.59 8.67 -20.87
C PHE A 246 -22.19 9.16 -22.20
N ALA A 247 -21.72 8.65 -23.34
CA ALA A 247 -22.33 8.94 -24.64
C ALA A 247 -23.77 8.42 -24.76
N GLN A 248 -24.15 7.42 -23.95
CA GLN A 248 -25.53 6.91 -23.87
C GLN A 248 -26.39 7.75 -22.92
N THR A 249 -25.83 8.75 -22.26
CA THR A 249 -26.51 9.64 -21.32
C THR A 249 -26.44 11.11 -21.77
N GLU A 250 -27.19 11.96 -21.11
CA GLU A 250 -27.13 13.42 -21.34
C GLU A 250 -26.18 14.13 -20.34
N HIS A 251 -25.28 13.36 -19.70
CA HIS A 251 -24.42 13.84 -18.61
C HIS A 251 -23.14 14.49 -19.14
N LYS A 252 -23.22 15.71 -19.68
CA LYS A 252 -22.10 16.44 -20.29
C LYS A 252 -20.93 16.70 -19.30
N VAL A 253 -21.23 16.99 -18.03
CA VAL A 253 -20.21 17.36 -17.02
C VAL A 253 -19.19 16.26 -16.77
N GLN A 254 -19.64 15.02 -16.61
CA GLN A 254 -18.75 13.89 -16.38
C GLN A 254 -17.97 13.52 -17.66
N SER A 255 -18.55 13.76 -18.83
CA SER A 255 -17.85 13.58 -20.10
C SER A 255 -16.65 14.52 -20.22
N VAL A 256 -16.75 15.79 -19.75
CA VAL A 256 -15.59 16.72 -19.72
C VAL A 256 -14.45 16.12 -18.94
N ALA A 257 -14.70 15.64 -17.72
CA ALA A 257 -13.66 15.05 -16.87
C ALA A 257 -13.07 13.78 -17.51
N ALA A 258 -13.90 12.91 -18.09
CA ALA A 258 -13.44 11.67 -18.72
C ALA A 258 -12.54 11.94 -19.93
N TYR A 259 -12.92 12.85 -20.82
CA TYR A 259 -12.10 13.24 -21.97
C TYR A 259 -10.80 13.94 -21.56
N ASN A 260 -10.86 14.84 -20.57
CA ASN A 260 -9.66 15.53 -20.07
C ASN A 260 -8.66 14.53 -19.44
N ASN A 261 -9.16 13.62 -18.60
CA ASN A 261 -8.33 12.60 -17.99
C ASN A 261 -7.74 11.62 -19.02
N LEU A 262 -8.50 11.31 -20.09
CA LEU A 262 -8.00 10.55 -21.23
C LEU A 262 -6.82 11.28 -21.90
N GLY A 263 -6.96 12.59 -22.14
CA GLY A 263 -5.90 13.42 -22.70
C GLY A 263 -4.64 13.40 -21.85
N ILE A 264 -4.75 13.57 -20.54
CA ILE A 264 -3.62 13.54 -19.60
C ILE A 264 -2.88 12.18 -19.64
N ASN A 265 -3.61 11.05 -19.65
CA ASN A 265 -2.99 9.73 -19.76
C ASN A 265 -2.28 9.53 -21.12
N LEU A 266 -2.86 10.02 -22.19
CA LEU A 266 -2.27 9.96 -23.53
C LEU A 266 -1.02 10.85 -23.66
N ILE A 267 -0.96 11.99 -22.96
CA ILE A 267 0.24 12.84 -22.89
C ILE A 267 1.41 12.04 -22.30
N LEU A 268 1.19 11.33 -21.19
CA LEU A 268 2.23 10.52 -20.56
C LEU A 268 2.82 9.48 -21.51
N LEU A 269 1.97 8.77 -22.25
CA LEU A 269 2.38 7.74 -23.22
C LEU A 269 2.98 8.31 -24.51
N GLY A 270 2.95 9.62 -24.70
CA GLY A 270 3.44 10.27 -25.93
C GLY A 270 2.48 10.17 -27.11
N GLU A 271 1.21 9.81 -26.93
CA GLU A 271 0.19 9.77 -27.96
C GLU A 271 -0.48 11.15 -28.15
N TRP A 272 0.31 12.17 -28.38
CA TRP A 272 -0.08 13.58 -28.30
C TRP A 272 -1.17 14.02 -29.28
N LYS A 273 -1.28 13.38 -30.45
CA LYS A 273 -2.39 13.68 -31.39
C LYS A 273 -3.74 13.27 -30.80
N ARG A 274 -3.83 12.05 -30.29
CA ARG A 274 -5.05 11.57 -29.61
C ARG A 274 -5.34 12.35 -28.33
N ALA A 275 -4.29 12.76 -27.59
CA ALA A 275 -4.42 13.61 -26.42
C ALA A 275 -5.07 14.95 -26.77
N GLU A 276 -4.62 15.62 -27.82
CA GLU A 276 -5.16 16.88 -28.31
C GLU A 276 -6.64 16.76 -28.75
N GLU A 277 -6.97 15.70 -29.49
CA GLU A 277 -8.36 15.41 -29.87
C GLU A 277 -9.26 15.24 -28.64
N ALA A 278 -8.80 14.47 -27.65
CA ALA A 278 -9.56 14.25 -26.43
C ALA A 278 -9.72 15.54 -25.60
N ILE A 279 -8.65 16.32 -25.40
CA ILE A 279 -8.68 17.57 -24.65
C ILE A 279 -9.55 18.62 -25.35
N ASN A 280 -9.42 18.76 -26.68
CA ASN A 280 -10.27 19.68 -27.45
C ASN A 280 -11.75 19.28 -27.37
N ARG A 281 -12.07 17.98 -27.38
CA ARG A 281 -13.43 17.50 -27.16
C ARG A 281 -13.94 17.84 -25.77
N ALA A 282 -13.10 17.70 -24.74
CA ALA A 282 -13.42 18.15 -23.40
C ALA A 282 -13.72 19.67 -23.36
N LEU A 283 -12.90 20.48 -24.06
CA LEU A 283 -13.04 21.94 -24.10
C LEU A 283 -14.32 22.38 -24.81
N GLU A 284 -14.66 21.74 -25.94
CA GLU A 284 -15.92 21.99 -26.65
C GLU A 284 -17.13 21.78 -25.72
N ILE A 285 -17.17 20.61 -25.05
CA ILE A 285 -18.27 20.29 -24.12
C ILE A 285 -18.30 21.26 -22.94
N ALA A 286 -17.14 21.60 -22.37
CA ALA A 286 -17.03 22.54 -21.25
C ALA A 286 -17.55 23.94 -21.63
N ASN A 287 -17.29 24.40 -22.85
CA ASN A 287 -17.81 25.69 -23.37
C ASN A 287 -19.32 25.68 -23.55
N GLU A 288 -19.91 24.51 -23.92
CA GLU A 288 -21.38 24.40 -24.07
C GLU A 288 -22.13 24.49 -22.72
N VAL A 289 -21.52 23.99 -21.66
CA VAL A 289 -22.17 23.90 -20.34
C VAL A 289 -21.67 24.93 -19.32
N ASP A 290 -20.80 25.87 -19.75
CA ASP A 290 -20.15 26.87 -18.87
C ASP A 290 -19.59 26.25 -17.57
N HIS A 291 -18.80 25.19 -17.69
CA HIS A 291 -18.48 24.30 -16.61
C HIS A 291 -17.23 24.71 -15.83
N ALA A 292 -17.26 24.50 -14.52
CA ALA A 292 -16.17 24.80 -13.59
C ALA A 292 -14.86 24.01 -13.88
N HIS A 293 -14.90 22.98 -14.71
CA HIS A 293 -13.73 22.22 -15.14
C HIS A 293 -13.01 22.81 -16.37
N ARG A 294 -13.54 23.89 -16.98
CA ARG A 294 -12.92 24.53 -18.14
C ARG A 294 -11.48 24.94 -17.86
N SER A 295 -11.22 25.49 -16.68
CA SER A 295 -9.84 25.84 -16.24
C SER A 295 -8.89 24.65 -16.28
N GLY A 296 -9.30 23.46 -15.75
CA GLY A 296 -8.47 22.28 -15.78
C GLY A 296 -8.22 21.73 -17.20
N VAL A 297 -9.19 21.90 -18.11
CA VAL A 297 -9.03 21.49 -19.51
C VAL A 297 -8.04 22.42 -20.25
N LEU A 298 -8.14 23.74 -20.00
CA LEU A 298 -7.21 24.73 -20.54
C LEU A 298 -5.78 24.48 -20.03
N ASP A 299 -5.64 24.14 -18.74
CA ASP A 299 -4.35 23.78 -18.15
C ASP A 299 -3.74 22.52 -18.82
N SER A 300 -4.54 21.48 -19.06
CA SER A 300 -4.09 20.26 -19.75
C SER A 300 -3.68 20.54 -21.22
N LEU A 301 -4.41 21.41 -21.90
CA LEU A 301 -4.06 21.83 -23.27
C LEU A 301 -2.78 22.66 -23.26
N GLY A 302 -2.64 23.58 -22.31
CA GLY A 302 -1.42 24.36 -22.10
C GLY A 302 -0.20 23.49 -21.83
N GLU A 303 -0.36 22.43 -21.01
CA GLU A 303 0.72 21.48 -20.75
C GLU A 303 1.15 20.75 -22.05
N LEU A 304 0.22 20.30 -22.87
CA LEU A 304 0.53 19.67 -24.16
C LEU A 304 1.30 20.62 -25.08
N GLN A 305 0.85 21.87 -25.21
CA GLN A 305 1.53 22.88 -26.02
C GLN A 305 2.95 23.20 -25.49
N MET A 306 3.07 23.29 -24.14
CA MET A 306 4.36 23.50 -23.49
C MET A 306 5.35 22.35 -23.80
N LEU A 307 4.88 21.10 -23.75
CA LEU A 307 5.71 19.93 -24.05
C LEU A 307 6.12 19.88 -25.53
N ARG A 308 5.30 20.39 -26.45
CA ARG A 308 5.64 20.55 -27.88
C ARG A 308 6.63 21.67 -28.14
N GLY A 309 6.91 22.54 -27.17
CA GLY A 309 7.76 23.73 -27.33
C GLY A 309 6.99 24.98 -27.76
N GLU A 310 5.68 24.93 -27.89
CA GLU A 310 4.83 26.07 -28.29
C GLU A 310 4.56 26.98 -27.07
N LEU A 311 5.67 27.51 -26.49
CA LEU A 311 5.63 28.16 -25.19
C LEU A 311 4.74 29.41 -25.11
N GLY A 312 4.65 30.20 -26.21
CA GLY A 312 3.79 31.37 -26.24
C GLY A 312 2.28 31.05 -26.32
N ALA A 313 1.90 29.92 -26.90
CA ALA A 313 0.54 29.42 -26.89
C ALA A 313 0.19 28.84 -25.52
N ALA A 314 1.11 28.08 -24.91
CA ALA A 314 0.96 27.52 -23.58
C ALA A 314 0.75 28.60 -22.51
N GLU A 315 1.58 29.66 -22.54
CA GLU A 315 1.47 30.82 -21.62
C GLU A 315 0.05 31.42 -21.63
N LYS A 316 -0.52 31.70 -22.79
CA LYS A 316 -1.88 32.23 -22.90
C LYS A 316 -2.95 31.29 -22.35
N LEU A 317 -2.81 29.99 -22.60
CA LEU A 317 -3.74 29.00 -22.09
C LEU A 317 -3.70 28.89 -20.56
N PHE A 318 -2.49 28.96 -19.97
CA PHE A 318 -2.34 28.97 -18.52
C PHE A 318 -2.89 30.25 -17.89
N GLU A 319 -2.68 31.42 -18.49
CA GLU A 319 -3.26 32.69 -18.05
C GLU A 319 -4.79 32.62 -18.08
N GLU A 320 -5.39 32.17 -19.19
CA GLU A 320 -6.83 31.98 -19.30
C GLU A 320 -7.35 30.97 -18.27
N ALA A 321 -6.61 29.88 -18.02
CA ALA A 321 -6.97 28.89 -17.00
C ALA A 321 -6.99 29.49 -15.60
N ILE A 322 -6.02 30.36 -15.26
CA ILE A 322 -5.94 31.07 -14.00
C ILE A 322 -7.13 32.01 -13.83
N ASP A 323 -7.44 32.83 -14.84
CA ASP A 323 -8.54 33.78 -14.82
C ASP A 323 -9.90 33.08 -14.60
N VAL A 324 -10.16 32.00 -15.34
CA VAL A 324 -11.36 31.19 -15.19
C VAL A 324 -11.43 30.55 -13.80
N ALA A 325 -10.32 30.05 -13.26
CA ALA A 325 -10.30 29.45 -11.94
C ALA A 325 -10.55 30.47 -10.83
N GLU A 326 -10.02 31.69 -10.97
CA GLU A 326 -10.20 32.79 -10.03
C GLU A 326 -11.66 33.29 -10.03
N GLU A 327 -12.22 33.52 -11.20
CA GLU A 327 -13.65 33.90 -11.36
C GLU A 327 -14.60 32.90 -10.67
N ARG A 328 -14.29 31.61 -10.82
CA ARG A 328 -15.09 30.51 -10.27
C ARG A 328 -14.71 30.09 -8.84
N LYS A 329 -13.74 30.78 -8.19
CA LYS A 329 -13.21 30.45 -6.84
C LYS A 329 -12.74 29.01 -6.72
N ARG A 330 -11.98 28.53 -7.72
CA ARG A 330 -11.47 27.16 -7.81
C ARG A 330 -9.96 27.15 -7.54
N ASP A 331 -9.55 27.39 -6.31
CA ASP A 331 -8.15 27.55 -5.93
C ASP A 331 -7.27 26.35 -6.31
N PHE A 332 -7.81 25.14 -6.28
CA PHE A 332 -7.07 23.95 -6.70
C PHE A 332 -6.63 24.01 -8.17
N TYR A 333 -7.53 24.34 -9.10
CA TYR A 333 -7.19 24.48 -10.53
C TYR A 333 -6.32 25.71 -10.77
N ARG A 334 -6.54 26.77 -10.00
CA ARG A 334 -5.73 27.99 -10.06
C ARG A 334 -4.27 27.69 -9.78
N VAL A 335 -3.94 27.01 -8.67
CA VAL A 335 -2.54 26.71 -8.30
C VAL A 335 -1.90 25.72 -9.28
N GLN A 336 -2.65 24.82 -9.90
CA GLN A 336 -2.11 23.94 -10.95
C GLN A 336 -1.68 24.73 -12.17
N ALA A 337 -2.54 25.61 -12.69
CA ALA A 337 -2.22 26.44 -13.85
C ALA A 337 -1.09 27.44 -13.55
N MET A 338 -1.05 28.05 -12.36
CA MET A 338 0.04 28.92 -11.93
C MET A 338 1.39 28.19 -11.87
N ARG A 339 1.41 26.94 -11.35
CA ARG A 339 2.60 26.09 -11.35
C ARG A 339 3.07 25.77 -12.79
N ASN A 340 2.15 25.43 -13.69
CA ASN A 340 2.49 25.14 -15.08
C ASN A 340 2.97 26.40 -15.80
N LEU A 341 2.38 27.56 -15.52
CA LEU A 341 2.85 28.85 -16.05
C LEU A 341 4.28 29.15 -15.56
N SER A 342 4.56 28.93 -14.27
CA SER A 342 5.91 29.07 -13.73
C SER A 342 6.92 28.17 -14.45
N ARG A 343 6.55 26.91 -14.72
CA ARG A 343 7.38 25.99 -15.49
C ARG A 343 7.57 26.45 -16.95
N CYS A 344 6.52 27.01 -17.56
CA CYS A 344 6.62 27.60 -18.90
C CYS A 344 7.65 28.74 -18.92
N TYR A 345 7.66 29.61 -17.91
CA TYR A 345 8.66 30.67 -17.78
C TYR A 345 10.09 30.13 -17.61
N VAL A 346 10.28 29.00 -16.88
CA VAL A 346 11.60 28.36 -16.84
C VAL A 346 12.06 27.93 -18.25
N LEU A 347 11.19 27.32 -19.02
CA LEU A 347 11.51 26.89 -20.39
C LEU A 347 11.78 28.07 -21.33
N GLN A 348 11.17 29.23 -21.09
CA GLN A 348 11.44 30.49 -21.78
C GLN A 348 12.71 31.20 -21.29
N ASN A 349 13.42 30.64 -20.29
CA ASN A 349 14.55 31.27 -19.59
C ASN A 349 14.22 32.60 -18.87
N ARG A 350 12.95 32.79 -18.48
CA ARG A 350 12.44 33.94 -17.69
C ARG A 350 12.44 33.59 -16.20
N LEU A 351 13.66 33.41 -15.63
CA LEU A 351 13.81 32.77 -14.32
C LEU A 351 13.25 33.61 -13.16
N ASP A 352 13.32 34.94 -13.23
CA ASP A 352 12.77 35.80 -12.17
C ASP A 352 11.24 35.75 -12.12
N GLU A 353 10.58 35.75 -13.29
CA GLU A 353 9.11 35.58 -13.37
C GLU A 353 8.66 34.20 -12.96
N ALA A 354 9.42 33.17 -13.33
CA ALA A 354 9.18 31.80 -12.90
C ALA A 354 9.20 31.68 -11.37
N ARG A 355 10.23 32.27 -10.74
CA ARG A 355 10.37 32.26 -9.27
C ARG A 355 9.24 33.01 -8.60
N PHE A 356 8.95 34.23 -9.05
CA PHE A 356 7.87 35.02 -8.49
C PHE A 356 6.52 34.26 -8.56
N LYS A 357 6.20 33.68 -9.70
CA LYS A 357 4.94 32.93 -9.87
C LYS A 357 4.91 31.65 -9.04
N ALA A 358 6.04 30.95 -8.89
CA ALA A 358 6.15 29.78 -8.04
C ALA A 358 5.97 30.10 -6.55
N GLU A 359 6.57 31.19 -6.07
CA GLU A 359 6.41 31.65 -4.67
C GLU A 359 4.96 32.05 -4.38
N GLU A 360 4.31 32.76 -5.30
CA GLU A 360 2.87 33.07 -5.22
C GLU A 360 2.03 31.78 -5.15
N THR A 361 2.35 30.79 -5.98
CA THR A 361 1.68 29.50 -5.97
C THR A 361 1.83 28.78 -4.62
N LEU A 362 3.05 28.76 -4.04
CA LEU A 362 3.30 28.15 -2.74
C LEU A 362 2.51 28.82 -1.61
N ALA A 363 2.39 30.14 -1.65
CA ALA A 363 1.61 30.87 -0.65
C ALA A 363 0.14 30.41 -0.64
N ILE A 364 -0.46 30.22 -1.83
CA ILE A 364 -1.84 29.73 -1.95
C ILE A 364 -1.93 28.25 -1.57
N CYS A 365 -0.96 27.41 -2.00
CA CYS A 365 -0.92 25.99 -1.64
C CYS A 365 -0.93 25.77 -0.12
N ASN A 366 -0.24 26.62 0.64
CA ASN A 366 -0.22 26.57 2.10
C ASN A 366 -1.61 26.87 2.71
N LEU A 367 -2.35 27.80 2.11
CA LEU A 367 -3.72 28.13 2.57
C LEU A 367 -4.69 26.99 2.33
N ILE A 368 -4.62 26.35 1.15
CA ILE A 368 -5.53 25.25 0.77
C ILE A 368 -5.04 23.86 1.18
N LYS A 369 -3.91 23.76 1.86
CA LYS A 369 -3.22 22.50 2.22
C LYS A 369 -2.93 21.60 1.02
N GLY A 370 -2.62 22.19 -0.12
CA GLY A 370 -2.37 21.53 -1.40
C GLY A 370 -0.95 20.94 -1.52
N ARG A 371 -0.59 19.94 -0.70
CA ARG A 371 0.75 19.38 -0.59
C ARG A 371 1.35 18.93 -1.93
N GLN A 372 0.60 18.22 -2.75
CA GLN A 372 1.10 17.69 -4.02
C GLN A 372 1.52 18.81 -4.98
N VAL A 373 0.69 19.84 -5.15
CA VAL A 373 1.04 20.99 -6.02
C VAL A 373 2.20 21.76 -5.43
N ALA A 374 2.30 21.87 -4.10
CA ALA A 374 3.42 22.52 -3.43
C ALA A 374 4.73 21.78 -3.72
N ASN A 375 4.78 20.45 -3.62
CA ASN A 375 5.96 19.65 -3.96
C ASN A 375 6.39 19.87 -5.42
N MET A 376 5.45 19.84 -6.36
CA MET A 376 5.75 20.09 -7.76
C MET A 376 6.22 21.53 -8.02
N THR A 377 5.72 22.50 -7.27
CA THR A 377 6.17 23.91 -7.34
C THR A 377 7.58 24.08 -6.79
N LEU A 378 7.93 23.40 -5.70
CA LEU A 378 9.29 23.37 -5.17
C LEU A 378 10.29 22.76 -6.16
N LEU A 379 9.88 21.79 -6.99
CA LEU A 379 10.73 21.28 -8.09
C LEU A 379 11.03 22.37 -9.13
N VAL A 380 10.03 23.19 -9.48
CA VAL A 380 10.24 24.33 -10.40
C VAL A 380 11.24 25.33 -9.82
N LEU A 381 11.13 25.68 -8.52
CA LEU A 381 12.10 26.55 -7.83
C LEU A 381 13.49 25.92 -7.81
N ALA A 382 13.59 24.61 -7.56
CA ALA A 382 14.88 23.93 -7.60
C ALA A 382 15.51 23.95 -9.01
N GLU A 383 14.71 23.81 -10.05
CA GLU A 383 15.17 23.91 -11.45
C GLU A 383 15.64 25.34 -11.80
N CYS A 384 14.89 26.37 -11.36
CA CYS A 384 15.32 27.78 -11.49
C CYS A 384 16.67 28.02 -10.81
N ASP A 385 16.84 27.50 -9.59
CA ASP A 385 18.07 27.73 -8.82
C ASP A 385 19.26 26.96 -9.39
N ILE A 386 19.05 25.80 -10.03
CA ILE A 386 20.12 25.10 -10.76
C ILE A 386 20.55 25.93 -11.99
N LEU A 387 19.61 26.45 -12.76
CA LEU A 387 19.90 27.26 -13.96
C LEU A 387 20.60 28.59 -13.60
N ASP A 388 20.31 29.14 -12.42
CA ASP A 388 20.99 30.32 -11.87
C ASP A 388 22.33 29.99 -11.17
N GLY A 389 22.76 28.73 -11.15
CA GLY A 389 23.97 28.30 -10.44
C GLY A 389 23.87 28.28 -8.91
N ARG A 390 22.67 28.41 -8.34
CA ARG A 390 22.40 28.45 -6.89
C ARG A 390 22.13 27.05 -6.33
N THR A 391 23.03 26.12 -6.56
CA THR A 391 22.89 24.71 -6.19
C THR A 391 22.53 24.46 -4.72
N GLY A 392 23.00 25.30 -3.79
CA GLY A 392 22.69 25.21 -2.37
C GLY A 392 21.21 25.49 -2.04
N ASN A 393 20.54 26.38 -2.77
CA ASN A 393 19.12 26.65 -2.60
C ASN A 393 18.29 25.53 -3.25
N ALA A 394 18.69 25.07 -4.43
CA ALA A 394 18.05 23.92 -5.07
C ALA A 394 18.02 22.69 -4.15
N LEU A 395 19.11 22.39 -3.44
CA LEU A 395 19.14 21.30 -2.44
C LEU A 395 18.14 21.50 -1.30
N LYS A 396 17.99 22.73 -0.80
CA LYS A 396 17.01 23.04 0.27
C LYS A 396 15.57 22.79 -0.19
N HIS A 397 15.24 23.14 -1.44
CA HIS A 397 13.92 22.84 -2.00
C HIS A 397 13.68 21.33 -2.12
N ILE A 398 14.68 20.57 -2.54
CA ILE A 398 14.60 19.11 -2.61
C ILE A 398 14.45 18.51 -1.21
N GLU A 399 15.23 18.95 -0.22
CA GLU A 399 15.11 18.51 1.18
C GLU A 399 13.72 18.81 1.77
N ALA A 400 13.14 19.97 1.43
CA ALA A 400 11.78 20.33 1.84
C ALA A 400 10.71 19.38 1.24
N ILE A 401 10.88 18.93 0.00
CA ILE A 401 10.01 17.95 -0.62
C ILE A 401 10.16 16.59 0.09
N GLU A 402 11.39 16.15 0.31
CA GLU A 402 11.67 14.86 0.98
C GLU A 402 11.13 14.79 2.40
N ALA A 403 11.11 15.92 3.12
CA ALA A 403 10.50 16.01 4.44
C ALA A 403 8.97 15.74 4.43
N THR A 404 8.32 15.79 3.27
CA THR A 404 6.89 15.46 3.12
C THR A 404 6.62 13.99 2.81
N ASP A 405 7.66 13.15 2.75
CA ASP A 405 7.61 11.75 2.31
C ASP A 405 6.89 11.54 0.96
N PRO A 406 7.52 11.89 -0.17
CA PRO A 406 6.92 11.73 -1.50
C PRO A 406 7.04 10.30 -2.04
N SER A 407 7.24 9.28 -1.21
CA SER A 407 7.52 7.89 -1.62
C SER A 407 6.48 7.28 -2.55
N SER A 408 5.23 7.74 -2.49
CA SER A 408 4.15 7.33 -3.39
C SER A 408 4.07 8.15 -4.70
N GLU A 409 4.84 9.24 -4.83
CA GLU A 409 4.77 10.19 -5.95
C GLU A 409 5.93 9.95 -6.92
N LEU A 410 5.85 8.91 -7.78
CA LEU A 410 6.94 8.51 -8.68
C LEU A 410 7.46 9.64 -9.57
N PHE A 411 6.57 10.51 -10.09
CA PHE A 411 7.01 11.67 -10.87
C PHE A 411 7.90 12.60 -10.04
N VAL A 412 7.51 12.93 -8.81
CA VAL A 412 8.29 13.77 -7.90
C VAL A 412 9.64 13.14 -7.58
N LEU A 413 9.66 11.83 -7.29
CA LEU A 413 10.89 11.09 -7.07
C LEU A 413 11.82 11.11 -8.29
N GLY A 414 11.28 10.88 -9.49
CA GLY A 414 12.04 10.95 -10.74
C GLY A 414 12.65 12.32 -10.96
N MET A 415 11.89 13.39 -10.74
CA MET A 415 12.38 14.77 -10.83
C MET A 415 13.43 15.08 -9.78
N ILE A 416 13.26 14.66 -8.53
CA ILE A 416 14.29 14.80 -7.48
C ILE A 416 15.60 14.15 -7.92
N GLN A 417 15.56 12.93 -8.43
CA GLN A 417 16.76 12.24 -8.89
C GLN A 417 17.38 12.96 -10.10
N ARG A 418 16.57 13.41 -11.05
CA ARG A 418 17.05 14.19 -12.20
C ARG A 418 17.77 15.46 -11.75
N LEU A 419 17.15 16.27 -10.89
CA LEU A 419 17.74 17.54 -10.42
C LEU A 419 18.99 17.28 -9.56
N ARG A 420 18.99 16.27 -8.70
CA ARG A 420 20.20 15.86 -7.95
C ARG A 420 21.33 15.47 -8.90
N GLY A 421 21.03 14.74 -9.95
CA GLY A 421 22.01 14.39 -10.97
C GLY A 421 22.65 15.63 -11.58
N LEU A 422 21.85 16.62 -11.98
CA LEU A 422 22.35 17.89 -12.51
C LEU A 422 23.21 18.66 -11.51
N ILE A 423 22.74 18.78 -10.24
CA ILE A 423 23.51 19.44 -9.15
C ILE A 423 24.86 18.74 -8.95
N LYS A 424 24.90 17.41 -8.97
CA LYS A 424 26.14 16.64 -8.79
C LYS A 424 27.13 16.89 -9.90
N PHE A 425 26.69 17.01 -11.15
CA PHE A 425 27.54 17.39 -12.27
C PHE A 425 28.07 18.83 -12.13
N GLU A 426 27.28 19.78 -11.66
CA GLU A 426 27.74 21.15 -11.38
C GLU A 426 28.76 21.22 -10.23
N LEU A 427 28.76 20.23 -9.33
CA LEU A 427 29.73 20.11 -8.23
C LEU A 427 30.94 19.22 -8.59
N ASP A 428 31.15 18.89 -9.85
CA ASP A 428 32.20 17.99 -10.36
C ASP A 428 32.17 16.57 -9.78
N ASP A 429 31.04 16.15 -9.17
CA ASP A 429 30.82 14.80 -8.68
C ASP A 429 30.19 13.95 -9.80
N TYR A 430 31.04 13.53 -10.75
CA TYR A 430 30.64 12.86 -11.97
C TYR A 430 29.88 11.53 -11.70
N GLU A 431 30.41 10.68 -10.81
CA GLU A 431 29.86 9.34 -10.54
C GLU A 431 28.45 9.44 -9.93
N SER A 432 28.29 10.28 -8.91
CA SER A 432 26.96 10.54 -8.33
C SER A 432 26.01 11.18 -9.33
N GLY A 433 26.50 12.05 -10.22
CA GLY A 433 25.70 12.65 -11.28
C GLY A 433 25.13 11.60 -12.25
N VAL A 434 25.98 10.70 -12.73
CA VAL A 434 25.56 9.57 -13.59
C VAL A 434 24.56 8.65 -12.85
N TYR A 435 24.85 8.32 -11.59
CA TYR A 435 23.98 7.51 -10.75
C TYR A 435 22.57 8.08 -10.66
N HIS A 436 22.44 9.36 -10.28
CA HIS A 436 21.15 10.00 -10.10
C HIS A 436 20.36 10.14 -11.41
N LEU A 437 21.01 10.47 -12.53
CA LEU A 437 20.32 10.54 -13.83
C LEU A 437 19.86 9.17 -14.32
N LYS A 438 20.67 8.11 -14.18
CA LYS A 438 20.25 6.74 -14.51
C LYS A 438 19.03 6.32 -13.67
N ARG A 439 19.03 6.66 -12.40
CA ARG A 439 17.91 6.40 -11.51
C ARG A 439 16.66 7.16 -11.92
N ALA A 440 16.80 8.43 -12.32
CA ALA A 440 15.68 9.20 -12.84
C ALA A 440 15.07 8.53 -14.08
N ILE A 441 15.90 8.03 -15.01
CA ILE A 441 15.44 7.28 -16.18
C ILE A 441 14.60 6.07 -15.75
N THR A 442 15.10 5.21 -14.85
CA THR A 442 14.38 4.03 -14.37
C THR A 442 13.03 4.38 -13.74
N ILE A 443 12.97 5.46 -12.95
CA ILE A 443 11.72 5.91 -12.33
C ILE A 443 10.73 6.41 -13.41
N PHE A 444 11.18 7.16 -14.40
CA PHE A 444 10.33 7.64 -15.47
C PHE A 444 9.87 6.50 -16.41
N GLU A 445 10.71 5.48 -16.64
CA GLU A 445 10.30 4.24 -17.29
C GLU A 445 9.20 3.52 -16.52
N THR A 446 9.31 3.45 -15.18
CA THR A 446 8.28 2.88 -14.31
C THR A 446 6.96 3.63 -14.38
N SER A 447 7.00 4.96 -14.51
CA SER A 447 5.81 5.80 -14.65
C SER A 447 5.33 5.95 -16.10
N GLU A 448 6.02 5.33 -17.07
CA GLU A 448 5.75 5.44 -18.52
C GLU A 448 5.72 6.90 -19.05
N ASP A 449 6.47 7.81 -18.39
CA ASP A 449 6.56 9.22 -18.82
C ASP A 449 7.58 9.38 -19.93
N VAL A 450 7.11 9.22 -21.16
CA VAL A 450 7.96 9.17 -22.38
C VAL A 450 8.77 10.46 -22.59
N TYR A 451 8.21 11.63 -22.27
CA TYR A 451 8.92 12.89 -22.41
C TYR A 451 10.08 13.03 -21.40
N GLN A 452 9.85 12.67 -20.14
CA GLN A 452 10.89 12.74 -19.10
C GLN A 452 11.99 11.70 -19.33
N ILE A 453 11.65 10.52 -19.87
CA ILE A 453 12.64 9.52 -20.31
C ILE A 453 13.60 10.15 -21.33
N ALA A 454 13.06 10.78 -22.38
CA ALA A 454 13.87 11.43 -23.40
C ALA A 454 14.73 12.55 -22.83
N THR A 455 14.18 13.39 -21.96
CA THR A 455 14.88 14.49 -21.32
C THR A 455 16.04 14.00 -20.46
N ALA A 456 15.83 12.96 -19.63
CA ALA A 456 16.88 12.42 -18.77
C ALA A 456 17.98 11.71 -19.58
N HIS A 457 17.65 11.01 -20.67
CA HIS A 457 18.64 10.46 -21.60
C HIS A 457 19.45 11.56 -22.30
N PHE A 458 18.81 12.65 -22.72
CA PHE A 458 19.50 13.79 -23.31
C PHE A 458 20.50 14.41 -22.34
N GLU A 459 20.08 14.69 -21.11
CA GLU A 459 20.94 15.27 -20.08
C GLU A 459 22.11 14.33 -19.73
N LEU A 460 21.84 13.04 -19.56
CA LEU A 460 22.87 12.05 -19.30
C LEU A 460 23.87 11.97 -20.46
N GLY A 461 23.40 11.93 -21.70
CA GLY A 461 24.23 11.93 -22.87
C GLY A 461 25.11 13.19 -22.97
N LYS A 462 24.54 14.36 -22.78
CA LYS A 462 25.25 15.65 -22.80
C LYS A 462 26.33 15.74 -21.71
N LYS A 463 25.98 15.39 -20.44
CA LYS A 463 26.93 15.49 -19.31
C LYS A 463 28.02 14.42 -19.35
N THR A 464 27.81 13.27 -19.99
CA THR A 464 28.81 12.20 -20.08
C THR A 464 29.64 12.26 -21.39
N ALA A 465 29.36 13.20 -22.29
CA ALA A 465 29.97 13.34 -23.61
C ALA A 465 31.50 13.34 -23.60
N THR A 466 32.13 13.97 -22.58
CA THR A 466 33.59 14.11 -22.48
C THR A 466 34.28 12.86 -21.94
N LYS A 467 33.69 12.15 -20.98
CA LYS A 467 34.31 11.01 -20.30
C LYS A 467 33.93 9.67 -20.93
N GLU A 468 32.69 9.51 -21.39
CA GLU A 468 32.15 8.26 -21.93
C GLU A 468 31.45 8.46 -23.29
N PRO A 469 32.17 8.85 -24.35
CA PRO A 469 31.55 9.28 -25.62
C PRO A 469 30.69 8.21 -26.28
N LYS A 470 31.02 6.93 -26.15
CA LYS A 470 30.21 5.83 -26.72
C LYS A 470 28.86 5.69 -26.00
N LYS A 471 28.84 5.73 -24.65
CA LYS A 471 27.61 5.68 -23.87
C LYS A 471 26.79 6.95 -24.02
N ALA A 472 27.46 8.10 -24.11
CA ALA A 472 26.84 9.38 -24.42
C ALA A 472 26.09 9.34 -25.76
N ALA A 473 26.73 8.85 -26.83
CA ALA A 473 26.10 8.70 -28.14
C ALA A 473 24.88 7.76 -28.10
N ALA A 474 24.93 6.66 -27.33
CA ALA A 474 23.78 5.76 -27.16
C ALA A 474 22.60 6.46 -26.47
N ASN A 475 22.83 7.19 -25.39
CA ASN A 475 21.80 7.96 -24.70
C ASN A 475 21.20 9.06 -25.57
N LEU A 476 22.05 9.82 -26.30
CA LEU A 476 21.56 10.85 -27.21
C LEU A 476 20.74 10.26 -28.36
N LYS A 477 21.10 9.06 -28.86
CA LYS A 477 20.32 8.37 -29.88
C LYS A 477 18.92 7.97 -29.38
N ILE A 478 18.80 7.46 -28.17
CA ILE A 478 17.52 7.15 -27.54
C ILE A 478 16.68 8.42 -27.41
N ALA A 479 17.25 9.48 -26.88
CA ALA A 479 16.56 10.77 -26.72
C ALA A 479 16.07 11.30 -28.09
N LEU A 480 16.93 11.24 -29.13
CA LEU A 480 16.59 11.68 -30.49
C LEU A 480 15.41 10.91 -31.09
N GLU A 481 15.41 9.58 -30.94
CA GLU A 481 14.34 8.71 -31.42
C GLU A 481 12.99 9.04 -30.74
N ILE A 482 13.02 9.22 -29.43
CA ILE A 482 11.81 9.57 -28.67
C ILE A 482 11.31 10.96 -29.03
N PHE A 483 12.17 12.00 -29.05
CA PHE A 483 11.74 13.35 -29.37
C PHE A 483 11.24 13.48 -30.82
N ARG A 484 11.82 12.75 -31.77
CA ARG A 484 11.30 12.66 -33.16
C ARG A 484 9.91 12.02 -33.18
N ARG A 485 9.70 10.94 -32.43
CA ARG A 485 8.38 10.31 -32.32
C ARG A 485 7.34 11.24 -31.74
N LEU A 486 7.74 12.05 -30.74
CA LEU A 486 6.87 13.04 -30.10
C LEU A 486 6.64 14.29 -30.96
N GLY A 487 7.49 14.55 -31.97
CA GLY A 487 7.40 15.73 -32.82
C GLY A 487 7.90 17.02 -32.14
N VAL A 488 8.91 16.95 -31.25
CA VAL A 488 9.47 18.10 -30.54
C VAL A 488 10.70 18.61 -31.27
N ASP A 489 10.49 19.40 -32.32
CA ASP A 489 11.57 19.81 -33.27
C ASP A 489 12.71 20.56 -32.57
N GLU A 490 12.43 21.40 -31.59
CA GLU A 490 13.46 22.14 -30.83
C GLU A 490 14.38 21.19 -30.06
N SER A 491 13.80 20.17 -29.38
CA SER A 491 14.57 19.17 -28.64
C SER A 491 15.36 18.27 -29.58
N VAL A 492 14.79 17.92 -30.73
CA VAL A 492 15.49 17.19 -31.82
C VAL A 492 16.74 17.96 -32.27
N ALA A 493 16.62 19.26 -32.57
CA ALA A 493 17.74 20.09 -32.97
C ALA A 493 18.84 20.20 -31.88
N LYS A 494 18.42 20.29 -30.59
CA LYS A 494 19.39 20.31 -29.48
C LYS A 494 20.16 18.99 -29.40
N VAL A 495 19.49 17.84 -29.53
CA VAL A 495 20.14 16.52 -29.49
C VAL A 495 21.04 16.31 -30.69
N GLU A 496 20.66 16.70 -31.91
CA GLU A 496 21.47 16.61 -33.14
C GLU A 496 22.73 17.44 -33.02
N THR A 497 22.65 18.62 -32.42
CA THR A 497 23.81 19.47 -32.14
C THR A 497 24.80 18.76 -31.21
N GLU A 498 24.36 18.14 -30.13
CA GLU A 498 25.27 17.44 -29.21
C GLU A 498 25.86 16.17 -29.85
N ILE A 499 25.14 15.47 -30.73
CA ILE A 499 25.66 14.33 -31.50
C ILE A 499 26.75 14.80 -32.47
N ALA A 500 26.57 15.93 -33.18
CA ALA A 500 27.55 16.51 -34.06
C ALA A 500 28.85 16.86 -33.31
N LEU A 501 28.73 17.48 -32.13
CA LEU A 501 29.88 17.81 -31.28
C LEU A 501 30.66 16.56 -30.80
N LEU A 502 29.98 15.43 -30.60
CA LEU A 502 30.64 14.18 -30.27
C LEU A 502 31.42 13.56 -31.41
N SER A 503 30.95 13.72 -32.65
CA SER A 503 31.62 13.20 -33.86
C SER A 503 32.91 13.96 -34.18
N GLU A 504 33.03 15.21 -33.76
CA GLU A 504 34.23 16.03 -33.96
C GLU A 504 35.32 15.75 -32.90
N LYS A 505 34.96 15.27 -31.70
CA LYS A 505 35.89 14.96 -30.60
C LYS A 505 36.22 13.45 -30.58
N GLY A 506 37.17 13.03 -31.45
CA GLY A 506 37.58 11.62 -31.54
C GLY A 506 37.99 10.95 -30.22
N ALA A 507 37.60 9.72 -30.06
CA ALA A 507 37.82 8.72 -29.03
C ALA A 507 39.02 8.93 -28.06
N GLY A 508 38.72 9.24 -26.81
CA GLY A 508 39.66 9.23 -25.67
C GLY A 508 39.42 8.07 -24.70
N GLN A 509 40.46 7.67 -24.01
CA GLN A 509 40.66 6.46 -23.22
C GLN A 509 39.68 6.19 -22.08
N LEU A 510 39.41 4.91 -21.83
CA LEU A 510 38.61 4.34 -20.72
C LEU A 510 39.32 4.50 -19.35
N VAL A 511 38.59 5.01 -18.37
CA VAL A 511 38.96 4.94 -16.94
C VAL A 511 37.98 3.97 -16.26
N SER A 512 38.53 2.95 -15.59
CA SER A 512 37.79 1.97 -14.78
C SER A 512 37.47 2.53 -13.40
N SER A 513 36.22 2.39 -12.91
CA SER A 513 35.81 2.87 -11.60
C SER A 513 35.61 1.73 -10.60
N SER A 514 36.18 1.87 -9.40
CA SER A 514 36.11 0.88 -8.30
C SER A 514 34.90 1.04 -7.37
N ASN A 515 34.02 2.02 -7.56
CA ASN A 515 32.89 2.31 -6.67
C ASN A 515 31.52 1.83 -7.18
N TYR A 516 31.49 1.19 -8.34
CA TYR A 516 30.23 0.94 -9.06
C TYR A 516 29.34 -0.11 -8.41
N ALA A 517 29.88 -1.19 -7.86
CA ALA A 517 29.09 -2.23 -7.18
C ALA A 517 28.37 -1.70 -5.93
N GLN A 518 28.99 -0.78 -5.20
CA GLN A 518 28.37 -0.13 -4.04
C GLN A 518 27.19 0.77 -4.45
N LEU A 519 27.34 1.50 -5.56
CA LEU A 519 26.26 2.32 -6.12
C LEU A 519 25.07 1.46 -6.57
N LEU A 520 25.31 0.28 -7.15
CA LEU A 520 24.25 -0.65 -7.55
C LEU A 520 23.45 -1.17 -6.36
N MET A 521 24.15 -1.52 -5.28
CA MET A 521 23.49 -1.97 -4.04
C MET A 521 22.65 -0.84 -3.41
N MET A 522 23.14 0.39 -3.45
CA MET A 522 22.36 1.55 -3.00
C MET A 522 21.12 1.78 -3.85
N ARG A 523 21.20 1.61 -5.18
CA ARG A 523 20.05 1.72 -6.08
C ARG A 523 18.93 0.77 -5.69
N LEU A 524 19.24 -0.49 -5.43
CA LEU A 524 18.25 -1.50 -5.04
C LEU A 524 17.66 -1.23 -3.65
N THR A 525 18.45 -0.78 -2.69
CA THR A 525 17.96 -0.47 -1.33
C THR A 525 17.07 0.77 -1.31
N GLU A 526 17.36 1.77 -2.11
CA GLU A 526 16.54 2.98 -2.22
C GLU A 526 15.29 2.77 -3.08
N ALA A 527 15.28 1.76 -3.97
CA ALA A 527 14.12 1.42 -4.80
C ALA A 527 12.98 0.72 -4.03
N THR A 528 13.15 0.49 -2.73
CA THR A 528 12.12 -0.12 -1.87
C THR A 528 10.89 0.77 -1.61
N ALA A 529 10.81 1.93 -2.23
CA ALA A 529 9.60 2.76 -2.23
C ALA A 529 8.40 2.07 -2.90
N SER A 530 8.65 1.25 -3.94
CA SER A 530 7.63 0.39 -4.52
C SER A 530 8.24 -0.90 -5.07
N ARG A 531 7.47 -1.99 -5.03
CA ARG A 531 7.88 -3.28 -5.57
C ARG A 531 8.19 -3.24 -7.07
N GLU A 532 7.40 -2.47 -7.80
CA GLU A 532 7.60 -2.29 -9.23
C GLU A 532 8.90 -1.54 -9.53
N LEU A 533 9.19 -0.47 -8.78
CA LEU A 533 10.45 0.25 -8.90
C LEU A 533 11.65 -0.65 -8.56
N LEU A 534 11.56 -1.44 -7.48
CA LEU A 534 12.59 -2.39 -7.08
C LEU A 534 12.91 -3.40 -8.19
N PHE A 535 11.88 -3.96 -8.82
CA PHE A 535 12.06 -4.95 -9.88
C PHE A 535 12.56 -4.32 -11.18
N ARG A 536 12.13 -3.11 -11.54
CA ARG A 536 12.67 -2.37 -12.69
C ARG A 536 14.13 -2.00 -12.48
N GLU A 537 14.50 -1.57 -11.28
CA GLU A 537 15.91 -1.33 -10.94
C GLU A 537 16.74 -2.60 -11.04
N LEU A 538 16.25 -3.75 -10.57
CA LEU A 538 16.93 -5.03 -10.72
C LEU A 538 17.15 -5.36 -12.20
N VAL A 539 16.09 -5.30 -13.02
CA VAL A 539 16.19 -5.60 -14.46
C VAL A 539 17.11 -4.61 -15.17
N ALA A 540 17.06 -3.32 -14.82
CA ALA A 540 17.94 -2.30 -15.39
C ALA A 540 19.42 -2.55 -15.04
N VAL A 541 19.70 -2.85 -13.76
CA VAL A 541 21.06 -3.21 -13.31
C VAL A 541 21.57 -4.45 -14.03
N LEU A 542 20.77 -5.51 -14.10
CA LEU A 542 21.17 -6.74 -14.78
C LEU A 542 21.33 -6.57 -16.30
N SER A 543 20.50 -5.76 -16.95
CA SER A 543 20.64 -5.45 -18.39
C SER A 543 21.89 -4.65 -18.71
N GLN A 544 22.36 -3.82 -17.76
CA GLN A 544 23.54 -2.98 -17.94
C GLN A 544 24.86 -3.71 -17.62
N GLU A 545 24.83 -4.61 -16.64
CA GLU A 545 26.01 -5.22 -16.03
C GLU A 545 26.21 -6.71 -16.38
N SER A 546 25.17 -7.41 -16.86
CA SER A 546 25.27 -8.81 -17.27
C SER A 546 25.32 -8.96 -18.79
N GLU A 547 25.83 -10.10 -19.26
CA GLU A 547 25.78 -10.48 -20.67
C GLU A 547 24.42 -11.04 -21.11
N ALA A 548 23.34 -10.67 -20.43
CA ALA A 548 22.00 -11.07 -20.80
C ALA A 548 21.52 -10.35 -22.05
N ARG A 549 20.93 -11.11 -22.99
CA ARG A 549 20.29 -10.57 -24.19
C ARG A 549 18.85 -10.14 -23.93
N LYS A 550 18.12 -10.95 -23.15
CA LYS A 550 16.73 -10.71 -22.78
C LYS A 550 16.55 -11.06 -21.32
N ILE A 551 15.73 -10.29 -20.63
CA ILE A 551 15.39 -10.50 -19.20
C ILE A 551 13.90 -10.41 -19.05
N ILE A 552 13.30 -11.34 -18.30
CA ILE A 552 11.89 -11.29 -17.91
C ILE A 552 11.76 -11.59 -16.41
N LEU A 553 10.98 -10.82 -15.73
CA LEU A 553 10.54 -11.06 -14.36
C LEU A 553 9.05 -11.35 -14.39
N ALA A 554 8.69 -12.57 -13.98
CA ALA A 554 7.30 -13.04 -13.88
C ALA A 554 6.83 -13.06 -12.43
N GLU A 555 5.58 -12.69 -12.18
CA GLU A 555 4.97 -12.64 -10.85
C GLU A 555 3.81 -13.65 -10.76
N SER A 556 3.67 -14.31 -9.58
CA SER A 556 2.57 -15.22 -9.30
C SER A 556 1.27 -14.46 -9.04
N ASN A 557 0.16 -14.88 -9.66
CA ASN A 557 -1.19 -14.42 -9.37
C ASN A 557 -1.87 -15.28 -8.27
N ASP A 558 -3.12 -14.92 -7.90
CA ASP A 558 -3.91 -15.61 -6.89
C ASP A 558 -4.20 -17.09 -7.24
N GLU A 559 -4.16 -17.46 -8.53
CA GLU A 559 -4.33 -18.83 -9.02
C GLU A 559 -3.01 -19.62 -9.07
N ARG A 560 -1.91 -19.06 -8.52
CA ARG A 560 -0.55 -19.61 -8.59
C ARG A 560 0.00 -19.79 -10.02
N ARG A 561 -0.51 -19.04 -10.98
CA ARG A 561 0.06 -18.92 -12.30
C ARG A 561 0.96 -17.71 -12.39
N PHE A 562 2.04 -17.81 -13.16
CA PHE A 562 2.96 -16.71 -13.37
C PHE A 562 2.57 -15.89 -14.59
N GLN A 563 2.61 -14.57 -14.45
CA GLN A 563 2.34 -13.61 -15.51
C GLN A 563 3.57 -12.71 -15.72
N PRO A 564 3.83 -12.23 -16.95
CA PRO A 564 4.92 -11.28 -17.18
C PRO A 564 4.67 -10.01 -16.38
N PHE A 565 5.63 -9.61 -15.57
CA PHE A 565 5.54 -8.38 -14.78
C PHE A 565 6.45 -7.29 -15.34
N ILE A 566 7.72 -7.62 -15.64
CA ILE A 566 8.67 -6.72 -16.32
C ILE A 566 9.39 -7.53 -17.38
N THR A 567 9.47 -6.98 -18.60
CA THR A 567 10.13 -7.63 -19.74
C THR A 567 11.15 -6.68 -20.37
N ASN A 568 12.30 -7.20 -20.75
CA ASN A 568 13.29 -6.51 -21.54
C ASN A 568 13.69 -7.39 -22.73
N GLY A 569 13.44 -6.90 -23.94
CA GLY A 569 13.77 -7.60 -25.18
C GLY A 569 12.75 -8.65 -25.65
N PHE A 570 11.54 -8.71 -25.07
CA PHE A 570 10.46 -9.64 -25.44
C PHE A 570 9.29 -8.92 -26.09
N SER A 571 8.59 -9.60 -27.02
CA SER A 571 7.23 -9.23 -27.41
C SER A 571 6.20 -9.72 -26.38
N ILE A 572 4.98 -9.16 -26.42
CA ILE A 572 3.89 -9.53 -25.50
C ILE A 572 3.57 -11.01 -25.61
N ASP A 573 3.44 -11.54 -26.85
CA ASP A 573 3.09 -12.95 -27.10
C ASP A 573 4.21 -13.90 -26.65
N GLU A 574 5.49 -13.53 -26.89
CA GLU A 574 6.64 -14.31 -26.43
C GLU A 574 6.69 -14.40 -24.92
N SER A 575 6.47 -13.28 -24.24
CA SER A 575 6.51 -13.24 -22.77
C SER A 575 5.38 -14.04 -22.13
N ALA A 576 4.16 -13.95 -22.67
CA ALA A 576 3.01 -14.72 -22.19
C ALA A 576 3.22 -16.22 -22.36
N SER A 577 3.64 -16.66 -23.54
CA SER A 577 3.92 -18.08 -23.82
C SER A 577 5.02 -18.66 -22.93
N LEU A 578 6.04 -17.85 -22.60
CA LEU A 578 7.14 -18.27 -21.73
C LEU A 578 6.68 -18.41 -20.27
N THR A 579 5.84 -17.50 -19.77
CA THR A 579 5.34 -17.54 -18.40
C THR A 579 4.28 -18.64 -18.19
N ASP A 580 3.51 -18.98 -19.21
CA ASP A 580 2.65 -20.17 -19.19
C ASP A 580 3.48 -21.45 -19.05
N ALA A 581 4.52 -21.61 -19.88
CA ALA A 581 5.43 -22.75 -19.79
C ALA A 581 6.18 -22.81 -18.45
N LEU A 582 6.56 -21.67 -17.88
CA LEU A 582 7.14 -21.57 -16.53
C LEU A 582 6.16 -22.06 -15.46
N SER A 583 4.89 -21.65 -15.57
CA SER A 583 3.84 -22.06 -14.62
C SER A 583 3.64 -23.57 -14.60
N ASP A 584 3.64 -24.20 -15.77
CA ASP A 584 3.54 -25.65 -15.91
C ASP A 584 4.79 -26.37 -15.35
N ALA A 585 5.98 -25.85 -15.58
CA ALA A 585 7.25 -26.41 -15.07
C ALA A 585 7.32 -26.32 -13.54
N LEU A 586 6.91 -25.21 -12.95
CA LEU A 586 6.87 -25.03 -11.49
C LEU A 586 5.81 -25.91 -10.83
N ALA A 587 4.67 -26.12 -11.48
CA ALA A 587 3.65 -27.06 -11.01
C ALA A 587 4.14 -28.51 -11.03
N ALA A 588 5.00 -28.85 -11.98
CA ALA A 588 5.65 -30.17 -12.08
C ALA A 588 6.89 -30.31 -11.14
N GLY A 589 7.38 -29.21 -10.55
CA GLY A 589 8.59 -29.19 -9.73
C GLY A 589 9.89 -29.34 -10.51
N ASP A 590 9.90 -29.01 -11.81
CA ASP A 590 11.00 -29.26 -12.75
C ASP A 590 11.54 -27.96 -13.40
N LEU A 591 11.85 -26.97 -12.55
CA LEU A 591 12.38 -25.68 -12.98
C LEU A 591 13.75 -25.79 -13.66
N ASP A 592 14.61 -26.70 -13.17
CA ASP A 592 15.97 -26.86 -13.68
C ASP A 592 15.96 -27.39 -15.12
N SER A 593 15.18 -28.45 -15.43
CA SER A 593 15.02 -28.96 -16.79
C SER A 593 14.37 -27.93 -17.73
N PHE A 594 13.43 -27.11 -17.19
CA PHE A 594 12.85 -26.01 -17.97
C PHE A 594 13.92 -24.98 -18.36
N ALA A 595 14.76 -24.58 -17.42
CA ALA A 595 15.82 -23.60 -17.62
C ALA A 595 16.86 -24.10 -18.62
N GLU A 596 17.30 -25.37 -18.49
CA GLU A 596 18.22 -26.02 -19.43
C GLU A 596 17.63 -26.13 -20.83
N ASN A 597 16.37 -26.60 -20.98
CA ASN A 597 15.72 -26.78 -22.28
C ASN A 597 15.53 -25.47 -23.05
N LYS A 598 15.36 -24.35 -22.34
CA LYS A 598 15.19 -23.00 -22.91
C LYS A 598 16.49 -22.21 -22.98
N ASN A 599 17.61 -22.78 -22.55
CA ASN A 599 18.92 -22.13 -22.48
C ASN A 599 18.85 -20.77 -21.78
N LEU A 600 18.30 -20.77 -20.55
CA LEU A 600 18.14 -19.58 -19.71
C LEU A 600 18.56 -19.87 -18.26
N ALA A 601 18.88 -18.84 -17.50
CA ALA A 601 19.03 -18.92 -16.05
C ALA A 601 17.71 -18.45 -15.39
N ALA A 602 17.19 -19.25 -14.44
CA ALA A 602 15.96 -18.94 -13.71
C ALA A 602 16.22 -18.85 -12.20
N PHE A 603 15.75 -17.78 -11.56
CA PHE A 603 15.94 -17.51 -10.14
C PHE A 603 14.60 -17.21 -9.48
N VAL A 604 14.26 -17.99 -8.47
CA VAL A 604 13.03 -17.79 -7.70
C VAL A 604 13.26 -16.73 -6.62
N LEU A 605 12.47 -15.68 -6.66
CA LEU A 605 12.41 -14.62 -5.64
C LEU A 605 11.17 -14.86 -4.79
N SER A 606 11.37 -15.41 -3.60
CA SER A 606 10.27 -15.71 -2.67
C SER A 606 10.46 -14.96 -1.36
N SER A 607 9.38 -14.34 -0.91
CA SER A 607 9.30 -13.64 0.36
C SER A 607 7.98 -14.01 1.04
N PRO A 608 7.95 -14.18 2.39
CA PRO A 608 6.74 -14.57 3.11
C PRO A 608 5.56 -13.62 2.94
N ASN A 609 5.85 -12.33 2.75
CA ASN A 609 4.84 -11.26 2.74
C ASN A 609 4.54 -10.71 1.33
N SER A 610 5.07 -11.34 0.28
CA SER A 610 4.97 -10.82 -1.08
C SER A 610 4.71 -11.97 -2.07
N PRO A 611 3.91 -11.78 -3.14
CA PRO A 611 3.78 -12.79 -4.18
C PRO A 611 5.13 -13.27 -4.69
N ALA A 612 5.28 -14.56 -4.96
CA ALA A 612 6.51 -15.09 -5.52
C ALA A 612 6.76 -14.52 -6.92
N ALA A 613 8.03 -14.27 -7.24
CA ALA A 613 8.44 -13.84 -8.57
C ALA A 613 9.56 -14.75 -9.09
N VAL A 614 9.69 -14.87 -10.39
CA VAL A 614 10.76 -15.61 -11.05
C VAL A 614 11.47 -14.69 -12.04
N LEU A 615 12.77 -14.52 -11.85
CA LEU A 615 13.64 -13.82 -12.78
C LEU A 615 14.22 -14.83 -13.77
N MET A 616 14.03 -14.60 -15.08
CA MET A 616 14.59 -15.41 -16.15
C MET A 616 15.50 -14.56 -17.03
N MET A 617 16.73 -15.04 -17.29
CA MET A 617 17.75 -14.33 -18.05
C MET A 617 18.26 -15.20 -19.20
N PHE A 618 18.27 -14.66 -20.39
CA PHE A 618 18.77 -15.31 -21.61
C PHE A 618 20.16 -14.79 -21.92
N PRO A 619 21.19 -15.65 -22.07
CA PRO A 619 22.53 -15.21 -22.42
C PRO A 619 22.60 -14.68 -23.87
N ARG A 620 23.61 -13.89 -24.17
CA ARG A 620 23.94 -13.51 -25.56
C ARG A 620 24.40 -14.74 -26.34
N GLU A 621 24.26 -14.71 -27.66
CA GLU A 621 24.72 -15.79 -28.53
C GLU A 621 26.23 -16.00 -28.35
N GLY A 622 26.64 -17.21 -27.94
CA GLY A 622 28.04 -17.58 -27.69
C GLY A 622 28.55 -17.28 -26.27
N ALA A 623 27.76 -16.69 -25.38
CA ALA A 623 28.10 -16.52 -23.98
C ALA A 623 27.74 -17.76 -23.16
N GLN A 624 28.51 -18.04 -22.09
CA GLN A 624 28.15 -19.07 -21.11
C GLN A 624 26.91 -18.65 -20.33
N LEU A 625 26.17 -19.65 -19.82
CA LEU A 625 25.06 -19.39 -18.88
C LEU A 625 25.56 -18.55 -17.71
N ILE A 626 24.73 -17.56 -17.32
CA ILE A 626 25.07 -16.64 -16.25
C ILE A 626 25.18 -17.43 -14.95
N ASP A 627 26.35 -17.36 -14.33
CA ASP A 627 26.59 -18.03 -13.04
C ASP A 627 25.73 -17.35 -11.94
N GLY A 628 24.85 -18.14 -11.32
CA GLY A 628 23.98 -17.67 -10.24
C GLY A 628 24.74 -17.10 -9.05
N SER A 629 25.96 -17.59 -8.78
CA SER A 629 26.80 -17.12 -7.67
C SER A 629 27.17 -15.64 -7.78
N ALA A 630 27.29 -15.11 -9.01
CA ALA A 630 27.65 -13.71 -9.26
C ALA A 630 26.52 -12.73 -8.94
N ILE A 631 25.27 -13.14 -9.10
CA ILE A 631 24.10 -12.28 -8.90
C ILE A 631 23.33 -12.55 -7.58
N ASP A 632 23.67 -13.63 -6.88
CA ASP A 632 23.05 -14.04 -5.62
C ASP A 632 23.00 -12.91 -4.55
N PRO A 633 24.06 -12.09 -4.37
CA PRO A 633 23.99 -10.95 -3.45
C PRO A 633 22.94 -9.91 -3.85
N LEU A 634 22.78 -9.65 -5.15
CA LEU A 634 21.74 -8.70 -5.64
C LEU A 634 20.34 -9.26 -5.43
N LEU A 635 20.15 -10.58 -5.69
CA LEU A 635 18.86 -11.24 -5.49
C LEU A 635 18.44 -11.26 -4.02
N LYS A 636 19.39 -11.41 -3.10
CA LYS A 636 19.14 -11.32 -1.65
C LYS A 636 18.68 -9.93 -1.24
N VAL A 637 19.33 -8.87 -1.75
CA VAL A 637 18.91 -7.50 -1.49
C VAL A 637 17.50 -7.23 -2.04
N VAL A 638 17.20 -7.75 -3.22
CA VAL A 638 15.86 -7.62 -3.82
C VAL A 638 14.81 -8.37 -3.02
N THR A 639 15.10 -9.57 -2.54
CA THR A 639 14.18 -10.34 -1.69
C THR A 639 13.87 -9.61 -0.38
N LEU A 640 14.89 -9.02 0.28
CA LEU A 640 14.70 -8.15 1.42
C LEU A 640 13.89 -6.88 1.05
N GLY A 641 14.17 -6.29 -0.09
CA GLY A 641 13.43 -5.15 -0.62
C GLY A 641 11.96 -5.47 -0.89
N MET A 642 11.63 -6.69 -1.35
CA MET A 642 10.25 -7.15 -1.51
C MET A 642 9.51 -7.18 -0.18
N ASP A 643 10.15 -7.67 0.88
CA ASP A 643 9.60 -7.64 2.24
C ASP A 643 9.36 -6.21 2.71
N LEU A 644 10.35 -5.32 2.55
CA LEU A 644 10.22 -3.91 2.91
C LEU A 644 9.09 -3.20 2.14
N CYS A 645 8.95 -3.48 0.84
CA CYS A 645 7.85 -2.94 0.04
C CYS A 645 6.48 -3.43 0.53
N ALA A 646 6.38 -4.70 0.91
CA ALA A 646 5.14 -5.28 1.45
C ALA A 646 4.79 -4.65 2.81
N LEU A 647 5.78 -4.48 3.67
CA LEU A 647 5.63 -3.92 5.01
C LEU A 647 5.29 -2.42 4.97
N ARG A 648 5.96 -1.62 4.13
CA ARG A 648 5.62 -0.19 3.93
C ARG A 648 4.21 0.01 3.37
N ARG A 649 3.70 -0.95 2.60
CA ARG A 649 2.31 -0.93 2.11
C ARG A 649 1.30 -1.07 3.24
N GLU A 650 1.62 -1.85 4.26
CA GLU A 650 0.78 -2.02 5.44
C GLU A 650 0.88 -0.81 6.38
N GLU A 651 2.04 -0.16 6.49
CA GLU A 651 2.24 1.04 7.33
C GLU A 651 1.40 2.25 6.90
N HIS A 652 1.24 2.50 5.60
CA HIS A 652 0.33 3.56 5.13
C HIS A 652 -1.14 3.31 5.48
N LEU A 653 -1.50 2.10 5.93
CA LEU A 653 -2.83 1.75 6.41
C LEU A 653 -3.03 2.02 7.92
N ILE A 654 -1.97 2.35 8.67
CA ILE A 654 -1.99 2.35 10.15
C ILE A 654 -2.08 3.77 10.77
N HIS A 655 -1.97 4.84 9.99
CA HIS A 655 -1.90 6.23 10.53
C HIS A 655 -3.22 6.91 10.88
N THR A 656 -4.29 6.17 11.16
CA THR A 656 -5.49 6.74 11.80
C THR A 656 -5.85 5.93 13.04
N GLU A 657 -5.66 6.52 14.21
CA GLU A 657 -5.91 5.91 15.54
C GLU A 657 -7.35 5.42 15.78
N GLU A 658 -8.29 5.69 14.90
CA GLU A 658 -9.69 5.27 15.03
C GLU A 658 -10.09 4.06 14.18
N ASP A 659 -9.28 3.61 13.24
CA ASP A 659 -9.60 2.49 12.33
C ASP A 659 -9.30 1.09 12.88
N PHE A 660 -8.88 0.97 14.14
CA PHE A 660 -8.58 -0.32 14.79
C PHE A 660 -9.77 -1.29 14.90
N THR A 661 -10.98 -0.82 14.58
CA THR A 661 -12.21 -1.63 14.73
C THR A 661 -12.89 -2.05 13.42
N ALA A 662 -12.42 -1.58 12.26
CA ALA A 662 -13.21 -1.70 11.03
C ALA A 662 -12.74 -2.77 10.01
N VAL A 663 -11.52 -3.30 10.10
CA VAL A 663 -10.95 -4.23 9.08
C VAL A 663 -10.62 -5.62 9.62
N HIS A 664 -10.65 -5.81 10.94
CA HIS A 664 -10.39 -7.11 11.53
C HIS A 664 -11.70 -7.67 12.09
N SER A 665 -11.97 -8.95 11.84
CA SER A 665 -12.89 -9.69 12.68
C SER A 665 -12.58 -9.31 14.13
N PRO A 666 -13.59 -9.02 14.96
CA PRO A 666 -13.31 -8.63 16.35
C PRO A 666 -12.34 -9.64 16.96
N PRO A 667 -11.33 -9.20 17.70
CA PRO A 667 -10.35 -10.12 18.25
C PRO A 667 -11.11 -11.20 19.04
N LEU A 668 -10.78 -12.47 18.81
CA LEU A 668 -11.44 -13.61 19.44
C LEU A 668 -11.42 -13.48 20.97
N ILE A 669 -10.33 -12.88 21.46
CA ILE A 669 -10.13 -12.49 22.87
C ILE A 669 -9.24 -11.23 22.93
N PRO A 670 -9.31 -10.44 24.01
CA PRO A 670 -8.44 -9.28 24.19
C PRO A 670 -6.95 -9.62 24.05
N GLY A 671 -6.22 -8.86 23.26
CA GLY A 671 -4.77 -9.07 23.03
C GLY A 671 -4.43 -10.16 22.01
N PHE A 672 -5.41 -10.78 21.35
CA PHE A 672 -5.19 -11.73 20.28
C PHE A 672 -5.08 -10.98 18.93
N ILE A 673 -3.84 -10.69 18.51
CA ILE A 673 -3.54 -9.98 17.26
C ILE A 673 -3.42 -11.00 16.14
N HIS A 674 -4.14 -10.79 15.01
CA HIS A 674 -4.21 -11.72 13.88
C HIS A 674 -4.43 -11.00 12.56
N SER A 675 -3.57 -10.05 12.23
CA SER A 675 -3.67 -9.27 10.98
C SER A 675 -3.00 -9.94 9.78
N SER A 676 -2.07 -10.87 10.03
CA SER A 676 -1.35 -11.57 8.95
C SER A 676 -2.20 -12.67 8.30
N PRO A 677 -2.01 -12.96 6.99
CA PRO A 677 -2.68 -14.08 6.33
C PRO A 677 -2.43 -15.43 7.03
N ALA A 678 -1.22 -15.62 7.56
CA ALA A 678 -0.85 -16.84 8.27
C ALA A 678 -1.65 -17.01 9.57
N MET A 679 -1.87 -15.95 10.34
CA MET A 679 -2.72 -16.00 11.55
C MET A 679 -4.20 -16.01 11.22
N SER A 680 -4.64 -15.35 10.16
CA SER A 680 -6.03 -15.41 9.69
C SER A 680 -6.44 -16.84 9.35
N ALA A 681 -5.56 -17.61 8.71
CA ALA A 681 -5.81 -19.03 8.46
C ALA A 681 -5.98 -19.85 9.78
N VAL A 682 -5.21 -19.54 10.82
CA VAL A 682 -5.37 -20.15 12.15
C VAL A 682 -6.73 -19.77 12.77
N VAL A 683 -7.14 -18.51 12.63
CA VAL A 683 -8.45 -18.02 13.11
C VAL A 683 -9.60 -18.73 12.40
N ASP A 684 -9.50 -18.89 11.08
CA ASP A 684 -10.51 -19.60 10.29
C ASP A 684 -10.66 -21.05 10.74
N GLU A 685 -9.56 -21.73 11.05
CA GLU A 685 -9.61 -23.09 11.61
C GLU A 685 -10.21 -23.10 13.03
N ILE A 686 -9.88 -22.12 13.88
CA ILE A 686 -10.52 -21.99 15.22
C ILE A 686 -12.03 -21.84 15.07
N LEU A 687 -12.50 -21.01 14.12
CA LEU A 687 -13.93 -20.78 13.91
C LEU A 687 -14.65 -22.01 13.34
N LYS A 688 -13.99 -22.83 12.51
CA LYS A 688 -14.55 -24.08 12.01
C LYS A 688 -14.77 -25.10 13.11
N ILE A 689 -13.88 -25.17 14.09
CA ILE A 689 -13.92 -26.16 15.20
C ILE A 689 -14.68 -25.68 16.45
N ARG A 690 -15.26 -24.48 16.43
CA ARG A 690 -15.91 -23.86 17.60
C ARG A 690 -17.03 -24.65 18.22
N SER A 691 -17.80 -25.42 17.41
CA SER A 691 -18.94 -26.24 17.86
C SER A 691 -18.56 -27.68 18.23
N SER A 692 -17.28 -28.04 18.11
CA SER A 692 -16.78 -29.39 18.33
C SER A 692 -15.98 -29.49 19.62
N ASP A 693 -16.17 -30.54 20.40
CA ASP A 693 -15.39 -30.85 21.59
C ASP A 693 -14.18 -31.74 21.32
N VAL A 694 -13.80 -31.88 20.06
CA VAL A 694 -12.66 -32.71 19.62
C VAL A 694 -11.36 -32.16 20.22
N THR A 695 -10.42 -33.07 20.49
CA THR A 695 -9.07 -32.73 20.95
C THR A 695 -8.32 -31.93 19.88
N VAL A 696 -7.66 -30.86 20.31
CA VAL A 696 -6.86 -29.98 19.43
C VAL A 696 -5.40 -30.01 19.88
N LEU A 697 -4.50 -30.28 18.94
CA LEU A 697 -3.06 -30.20 19.14
C LEU A 697 -2.50 -28.93 18.51
N ILE A 698 -2.00 -28.02 19.33
CA ILE A 698 -1.38 -26.75 18.89
C ILE A 698 0.15 -26.96 18.79
N THR A 699 0.71 -26.73 17.62
CA THR A 699 2.16 -26.83 17.38
C THR A 699 2.74 -25.49 17.00
N GLY A 700 3.98 -25.21 17.37
CA GLY A 700 4.69 -23.96 17.03
C GLY A 700 5.85 -23.69 17.98
N ASP A 701 6.77 -22.85 17.54
CA ASP A 701 8.00 -22.50 18.28
C ASP A 701 7.69 -21.94 19.68
N SER A 702 8.68 -21.95 20.56
CA SER A 702 8.52 -21.36 21.90
C SER A 702 8.24 -19.86 21.78
N GLY A 703 7.28 -19.35 22.59
CA GLY A 703 6.94 -17.93 22.62
C GLY A 703 6.04 -17.43 21.47
N THR A 704 5.51 -18.30 20.60
CA THR A 704 4.62 -17.92 19.48
C THR A 704 3.21 -17.54 19.92
N GLY A 705 2.80 -17.80 21.16
CA GLY A 705 1.45 -17.50 21.68
C GLY A 705 0.47 -18.69 21.65
N LYS A 706 0.96 -19.93 21.72
CA LYS A 706 0.12 -21.16 21.76
C LYS A 706 -0.98 -21.10 22.82
N GLU A 707 -0.67 -20.55 24.02
CA GLU A 707 -1.67 -20.38 25.07
C GLU A 707 -2.79 -19.40 24.65
N MET A 708 -2.46 -18.31 23.96
CA MET A 708 -3.46 -17.36 23.46
C MET A 708 -4.39 -18.02 22.44
N VAL A 709 -3.85 -18.87 21.56
CA VAL A 709 -4.63 -19.69 20.62
C VAL A 709 -5.54 -20.65 21.39
N ALA A 710 -5.06 -21.32 22.43
CA ALA A 710 -5.88 -22.21 23.26
C ALA A 710 -7.03 -21.45 23.97
N ARG A 711 -6.75 -20.26 24.49
CA ARG A 711 -7.78 -19.39 25.07
C ARG A 711 -8.80 -18.90 24.02
N ALA A 712 -8.36 -18.59 22.80
CA ALA A 712 -9.26 -18.22 21.71
C ALA A 712 -10.17 -19.39 21.30
N ILE A 713 -9.65 -20.63 21.24
CA ILE A 713 -10.45 -21.83 20.98
C ILE A 713 -11.51 -22.02 22.07
N HIS A 714 -11.14 -21.85 23.33
CA HIS A 714 -12.10 -21.97 24.45
C HIS A 714 -13.16 -20.87 24.39
N ALA A 715 -12.77 -19.60 24.23
CA ALA A 715 -13.67 -18.45 24.20
C ALA A 715 -14.67 -18.45 23.04
N THR A 716 -14.35 -19.15 21.95
CA THR A 716 -15.24 -19.30 20.80
C THR A 716 -16.11 -20.59 20.85
N SER A 717 -15.84 -21.47 21.79
CA SER A 717 -16.49 -22.78 21.91
C SER A 717 -17.84 -22.75 22.66
N ASN A 718 -18.55 -23.88 22.62
CA ASN A 718 -19.76 -24.08 23.40
C ASN A 718 -19.52 -24.07 24.93
N ARG A 719 -18.23 -24.14 25.35
CA ARG A 719 -17.80 -24.14 26.76
C ARG A 719 -17.22 -22.79 27.21
N LYS A 720 -17.42 -21.69 26.41
CA LYS A 720 -16.84 -20.36 26.66
C LYS A 720 -17.12 -19.78 28.05
N ASP A 721 -18.29 -20.12 28.64
CA ASP A 721 -18.73 -19.68 29.97
C ASP A 721 -18.33 -20.66 31.07
N ARG A 722 -17.57 -21.71 30.74
CA ARG A 722 -17.08 -22.73 31.69
C ARG A 722 -15.62 -22.46 32.05
N VAL A 723 -15.11 -23.24 32.98
CA VAL A 723 -13.73 -23.08 33.45
C VAL A 723 -12.72 -23.44 32.37
N PHE A 724 -11.65 -22.64 32.28
CA PHE A 724 -10.46 -22.92 31.48
C PHE A 724 -9.29 -23.11 32.42
N ILE A 725 -8.72 -24.31 32.45
CA ILE A 725 -7.61 -24.64 33.36
C ILE A 725 -6.36 -24.89 32.53
N PRO A 726 -5.33 -24.00 32.59
CA PRO A 726 -4.04 -24.26 32.01
C PRO A 726 -3.17 -25.09 32.90
N PHE A 727 -2.48 -26.09 32.36
CA PHE A 727 -1.50 -26.91 33.03
C PHE A 727 -0.25 -27.01 32.16
N ASN A 728 0.88 -26.53 32.67
CA ASN A 728 2.15 -26.65 31.98
C ASN A 728 2.91 -27.87 32.49
N CYS A 729 3.19 -28.84 31.61
CA CYS A 729 3.81 -30.10 31.95
C CYS A 729 5.26 -29.97 32.45
N THR A 730 5.95 -28.89 32.08
CA THR A 730 7.33 -28.62 32.52
C THR A 730 7.46 -27.84 33.79
N ALA A 731 6.38 -27.20 34.25
CA ALA A 731 6.39 -26.37 35.47
C ALA A 731 6.37 -27.17 36.76
N VAL A 732 6.10 -28.48 36.70
CA VAL A 732 5.99 -29.37 37.83
C VAL A 732 7.05 -30.45 37.78
N PRO A 733 7.74 -30.78 38.89
CA PRO A 733 8.65 -31.92 38.91
C PRO A 733 8.00 -33.21 38.40
N LYS A 734 8.73 -34.00 37.62
CA LYS A 734 8.19 -35.21 36.94
C LYS A 734 7.47 -36.16 37.87
N GLU A 735 7.95 -36.33 39.09
CA GLU A 735 7.39 -37.19 40.10
C GLU A 735 6.04 -36.70 40.66
N LEU A 736 5.76 -35.42 40.51
CA LEU A 736 4.53 -34.81 41.03
C LEU A 736 3.44 -34.55 39.96
N VAL A 737 3.81 -34.66 38.67
CA VAL A 737 2.90 -34.38 37.53
C VAL A 737 1.64 -35.24 37.61
N GLU A 738 1.79 -36.52 37.90
CA GLU A 738 0.67 -37.45 38.04
C GLU A 738 -0.32 -37.00 39.13
N GLY A 739 0.19 -36.68 40.35
CA GLY A 739 -0.62 -36.21 41.46
C GLY A 739 -1.32 -34.88 41.17
N HIS A 740 -0.70 -33.97 40.40
CA HIS A 740 -1.33 -32.72 40.02
C HIS A 740 -2.41 -32.89 38.97
N LEU A 741 -2.20 -33.77 37.97
CA LEU A 741 -3.20 -34.02 36.94
C LEU A 741 -4.41 -34.82 37.44
N PHE A 742 -4.14 -35.97 38.03
CA PHE A 742 -5.19 -36.95 38.41
C PHE A 742 -5.67 -36.82 39.83
N GLY A 743 -4.92 -36.14 40.71
CA GLY A 743 -5.23 -36.00 42.12
C GLY A 743 -4.70 -37.15 42.97
N TYR A 744 -4.82 -37.00 44.28
CA TYR A 744 -4.37 -38.01 45.24
C TYR A 744 -5.20 -37.94 46.52
N LYS A 745 -5.29 -39.10 47.20
CA LYS A 745 -5.84 -39.21 48.53
C LYS A 745 -4.79 -39.03 49.61
N LYS A 746 -5.20 -38.60 50.80
CA LYS A 746 -4.32 -38.47 51.95
C LYS A 746 -3.63 -39.83 52.22
N GLY A 747 -2.31 -39.77 52.32
CA GLY A 747 -1.45 -40.96 52.56
C GLY A 747 -1.07 -41.73 51.28
N ALA A 748 -1.39 -41.23 50.07
CA ALA A 748 -1.03 -41.94 48.84
C ALA A 748 0.48 -41.97 48.56
N PHE A 749 1.24 -40.99 49.07
CA PHE A 749 2.69 -40.91 49.01
C PHE A 749 3.24 -40.13 50.20
N THR A 750 4.56 -40.18 50.42
CA THR A 750 5.26 -39.45 51.51
C THR A 750 5.12 -37.94 51.26
N GLY A 751 4.30 -37.28 52.11
CA GLY A 751 3.96 -35.82 51.91
C GLY A 751 2.51 -35.54 51.51
N ALA A 752 1.66 -36.52 51.23
CA ALA A 752 0.22 -36.37 50.98
C ALA A 752 -0.56 -36.12 52.29
N VAL A 753 -0.54 -34.87 52.76
CA VAL A 753 -1.17 -34.47 54.04
C VAL A 753 -2.70 -34.31 53.94
N SER A 754 -3.20 -33.97 52.75
CA SER A 754 -4.63 -33.75 52.45
C SER A 754 -5.02 -34.35 51.09
N ASP A 755 -6.33 -34.53 50.85
CA ASP A 755 -6.85 -34.92 49.55
C ASP A 755 -6.63 -33.78 48.52
N SER A 756 -6.27 -34.13 47.29
CA SER A 756 -6.22 -33.21 46.13
C SER A 756 -7.09 -33.75 45.01
N PRO A 757 -8.01 -32.98 44.43
CA PRO A 757 -8.91 -33.47 43.38
C PRO A 757 -8.22 -33.66 42.02
N GLY A 758 -7.11 -32.99 41.79
CA GLY A 758 -6.40 -32.96 40.53
C GLY A 758 -6.99 -31.97 39.50
N MET A 759 -6.18 -31.57 38.53
CA MET A 759 -6.55 -30.54 37.53
C MET A 759 -7.62 -31.03 36.54
N ILE A 760 -7.62 -32.33 36.21
CA ILE A 760 -8.61 -32.89 35.30
C ILE A 760 -10.00 -32.82 35.92
N ARG A 761 -10.13 -33.19 37.22
CA ARG A 761 -11.41 -33.13 37.94
C ARG A 761 -11.86 -31.67 38.20
N ALA A 762 -10.91 -30.79 38.41
CA ALA A 762 -11.20 -29.35 38.54
C ALA A 762 -11.70 -28.71 37.23
N ALA A 763 -11.37 -29.31 36.08
CA ALA A 763 -11.79 -28.87 34.75
C ALA A 763 -13.14 -29.47 34.31
N ASP A 764 -13.82 -30.25 35.16
CA ASP A 764 -15.06 -30.96 34.81
C ASP A 764 -16.15 -30.00 34.28
N GLY A 765 -16.76 -30.32 33.15
CA GLY A 765 -17.68 -29.47 32.38
C GLY A 765 -16.99 -28.33 31.58
N GLY A 766 -15.67 -28.15 31.69
CA GLY A 766 -14.89 -27.08 31.11
C GLY A 766 -13.84 -27.54 30.09
N THR A 767 -12.71 -26.86 30.07
CA THR A 767 -11.59 -27.12 29.15
C THR A 767 -10.27 -27.19 29.93
N LEU A 768 -9.49 -28.21 29.69
CA LEU A 768 -8.12 -28.35 30.20
C LEU A 768 -7.13 -28.09 29.06
N PHE A 769 -6.23 -27.17 29.28
CA PHE A 769 -5.14 -26.87 28.36
C PHE A 769 -3.84 -27.48 28.91
N LEU A 770 -3.26 -28.40 28.13
CA LEU A 770 -1.98 -29.06 28.46
C LEU A 770 -0.86 -28.42 27.63
N ASP A 771 -0.09 -27.55 28.27
CA ASP A 771 1.06 -26.92 27.60
C ASP A 771 2.30 -27.78 27.72
N GLU A 772 3.12 -27.78 26.69
CA GLU A 772 4.35 -28.59 26.52
C GLU A 772 4.09 -30.08 26.77
N ILE A 773 3.03 -30.63 26.14
CA ILE A 773 2.59 -32.02 26.32
C ILE A 773 3.68 -33.03 25.94
N GLY A 774 4.64 -32.65 25.06
CA GLY A 774 5.77 -33.49 24.68
C GLY A 774 6.70 -33.85 25.83
N ASP A 775 6.66 -33.10 26.93
CA ASP A 775 7.50 -33.35 28.12
C ASP A 775 6.79 -34.12 29.23
N LEU A 776 5.56 -34.63 28.94
CA LEU A 776 4.84 -35.47 29.87
C LEU A 776 5.57 -36.80 30.15
N PRO A 777 5.85 -37.14 31.39
CA PRO A 777 6.57 -38.39 31.73
C PRO A 777 5.90 -39.64 31.14
N ILE A 778 6.72 -40.56 30.62
CA ILE A 778 6.24 -41.76 29.91
C ILE A 778 5.25 -42.60 30.75
N ASP A 779 5.47 -42.68 32.05
CA ASP A 779 4.68 -43.44 33.02
C ASP A 779 3.28 -42.82 33.26
N VAL A 780 3.12 -41.51 32.97
CA VAL A 780 1.86 -40.76 33.14
C VAL A 780 1.01 -40.85 31.86
N GLN A 781 1.62 -41.04 30.70
CA GLN A 781 0.99 -41.07 29.38
C GLN A 781 -0.13 -42.17 29.28
N PRO A 782 0.01 -43.40 29.80
CA PRO A 782 -1.04 -44.41 29.76
C PRO A 782 -2.32 -43.98 30.53
N LYS A 783 -2.16 -43.24 31.61
CA LYS A 783 -3.31 -42.74 32.40
C LYS A 783 -4.03 -41.60 31.66
N LEU A 784 -3.26 -40.72 31.01
CA LEU A 784 -3.84 -39.69 30.16
C LEU A 784 -4.58 -40.28 28.97
N LEU A 785 -4.02 -41.33 28.35
CA LEU A 785 -4.65 -42.03 27.22
C LEU A 785 -6.00 -42.65 27.67
N ARG A 786 -6.03 -43.32 28.80
CA ARG A 786 -7.26 -43.92 29.36
C ARG A 786 -8.32 -42.84 29.61
N PHE A 787 -7.93 -41.70 30.18
CA PHE A 787 -8.82 -40.57 30.35
C PHE A 787 -9.38 -40.06 29.00
N LEU A 788 -8.55 -39.92 27.98
CA LEU A 788 -8.95 -39.44 26.63
C LEU A 788 -9.87 -40.44 25.89
N GLN A 789 -9.79 -41.73 26.25
CA GLN A 789 -10.63 -42.79 25.64
C GLN A 789 -11.94 -43.01 26.35
N GLU A 790 -11.92 -43.09 27.66
CA GLU A 790 -13.03 -43.55 28.51
C GLU A 790 -13.72 -42.39 29.26
N GLY A 791 -13.04 -41.22 29.36
CA GLY A 791 -13.51 -40.11 30.18
C GLY A 791 -13.38 -40.41 31.69
N GLU A 792 -12.58 -41.43 32.07
CA GLU A 792 -12.43 -41.91 33.46
C GLU A 792 -11.07 -41.53 34.04
N ILE A 793 -11.07 -41.03 35.25
CA ILE A 793 -9.88 -40.74 36.02
C ILE A 793 -9.89 -41.46 37.35
N GLN A 794 -8.71 -41.81 37.84
CA GLN A 794 -8.50 -42.41 39.15
C GLN A 794 -7.35 -41.71 39.88
N ALA A 795 -7.66 -41.09 41.01
CA ALA A 795 -6.64 -40.42 41.82
C ALA A 795 -5.71 -41.44 42.49
N LEU A 796 -4.49 -41.04 42.80
CA LEU A 796 -3.55 -41.87 43.54
C LEU A 796 -4.14 -42.25 44.88
N GLY A 797 -4.23 -43.57 45.18
CA GLY A 797 -4.84 -44.09 46.38
C GLY A 797 -6.36 -44.18 46.38
N GLU A 798 -7.04 -43.89 45.23
CA GLU A 798 -8.48 -44.03 45.06
C GLU A 798 -8.83 -45.44 44.58
N GLY A 799 -9.87 -46.05 45.16
CA GLY A 799 -10.21 -47.44 44.88
C GLY A 799 -11.10 -47.65 43.65
N LYS A 800 -11.74 -46.58 43.09
CA LYS A 800 -12.63 -46.67 41.95
C LYS A 800 -12.42 -45.45 41.02
N PRO A 801 -12.46 -45.63 39.70
CA PRO A 801 -12.42 -44.51 38.74
C PRO A 801 -13.71 -43.68 38.81
N SER A 802 -13.62 -42.41 38.46
CA SER A 802 -14.73 -41.48 38.33
C SER A 802 -14.78 -40.89 36.92
N LYS A 803 -15.97 -40.69 36.38
CA LYS A 803 -16.16 -40.07 35.05
C LYS A 803 -16.14 -38.55 35.17
N VAL A 804 -15.51 -37.92 34.19
CA VAL A 804 -15.45 -36.46 34.04
C VAL A 804 -15.63 -36.10 32.56
N ASP A 805 -16.23 -34.93 32.31
CA ASP A 805 -16.44 -34.41 30.98
C ASP A 805 -15.58 -33.17 30.77
N VAL A 806 -14.42 -33.35 30.17
CA VAL A 806 -13.45 -32.27 29.96
C VAL A 806 -12.98 -32.22 28.51
N ARG A 807 -13.08 -31.05 27.85
CA ARG A 807 -12.46 -30.80 26.55
C ARG A 807 -10.97 -30.61 26.73
N ILE A 808 -10.16 -31.29 25.87
CA ILE A 808 -8.70 -31.20 25.91
C ILE A 808 -8.18 -30.38 24.77
N ILE A 809 -7.28 -29.43 25.07
CA ILE A 809 -6.42 -28.72 24.13
C ILE A 809 -4.98 -28.97 24.58
N ALA A 810 -4.13 -29.49 23.70
CA ALA A 810 -2.73 -29.77 23.98
C ALA A 810 -1.83 -28.86 23.15
N ALA A 811 -0.67 -28.44 23.67
CA ALA A 811 0.30 -27.64 22.96
C ALA A 811 1.73 -28.20 23.13
N THR A 812 2.54 -28.01 22.10
CA THR A 812 3.97 -28.39 22.14
C THR A 812 4.80 -27.56 21.18
N ASN A 813 6.07 -27.32 21.53
CA ASN A 813 7.08 -26.75 20.66
C ASN A 813 7.96 -27.83 20.00
N MET A 814 7.81 -29.11 20.38
CA MET A 814 8.62 -30.21 19.88
C MET A 814 7.88 -31.03 18.83
N PRO A 815 8.59 -31.60 17.84
CA PRO A 815 7.99 -32.56 16.90
C PRO A 815 7.70 -33.87 17.64
N LEU A 816 6.42 -34.12 17.99
CA LEU A 816 6.01 -35.34 18.69
C LEU A 816 6.30 -36.62 17.90
N GLU A 817 6.31 -36.53 16.57
CA GLU A 817 6.65 -37.64 15.68
C GLU A 817 8.09 -38.17 15.97
N GLN A 818 9.04 -37.28 16.24
CA GLN A 818 10.39 -37.67 16.62
C GLN A 818 10.41 -38.30 18.02
N LYS A 819 9.67 -37.75 18.98
CA LYS A 819 9.55 -38.33 20.32
C LYS A 819 8.89 -39.71 20.34
N VAL A 820 7.98 -39.97 19.40
CA VAL A 820 7.41 -41.31 19.17
C VAL A 820 8.49 -42.25 18.63
N ALA A 821 9.25 -41.80 17.62
CA ALA A 821 10.34 -42.60 17.08
C ALA A 821 11.45 -42.92 18.12
N ASP A 822 11.68 -42.00 19.05
CA ASP A 822 12.64 -42.16 20.17
C ASP A 822 12.04 -42.89 21.39
N GLU A 823 10.83 -43.44 21.27
CA GLU A 823 10.08 -44.15 22.33
C GLU A 823 9.88 -43.34 23.60
N SER A 824 10.11 -42.03 23.58
CA SER A 824 9.89 -41.11 24.69
C SER A 824 8.45 -40.58 24.78
N PHE A 825 7.66 -40.81 23.74
CA PHE A 825 6.23 -40.49 23.67
C PHE A 825 5.48 -41.66 23.02
N ARG A 826 4.36 -42.07 23.60
CA ARG A 826 3.58 -43.20 23.10
C ARG A 826 2.84 -42.84 21.82
N GLU A 827 2.90 -43.74 20.84
CA GLU A 827 2.23 -43.61 19.55
C GLU A 827 0.70 -43.54 19.67
N ASP A 828 0.11 -44.38 20.56
CA ASP A 828 -1.33 -44.43 20.80
C ASP A 828 -1.88 -43.10 21.40
N LEU A 829 -1.13 -42.49 22.31
CA LEU A 829 -1.47 -41.18 22.85
C LEU A 829 -1.30 -40.07 21.80
N TYR A 830 -0.27 -40.13 20.95
CA TYR A 830 -0.07 -39.17 19.87
C TYR A 830 -1.29 -39.12 18.92
N TYR A 831 -1.77 -40.28 18.45
CA TYR A 831 -2.94 -40.31 17.56
C TYR A 831 -4.22 -39.84 18.24
N ARG A 832 -4.37 -39.99 19.53
CA ARG A 832 -5.54 -39.55 20.28
C ARG A 832 -5.52 -38.03 20.55
N LEU A 833 -4.31 -37.43 20.65
CA LEU A 833 -4.13 -35.96 20.79
C LEU A 833 -4.18 -35.25 19.43
N ASN A 834 -3.64 -35.85 18.40
CA ASN A 834 -3.51 -35.26 17.06
C ASN A 834 -4.73 -35.50 16.18
N VAL A 835 -5.93 -35.13 16.69
CA VAL A 835 -7.18 -35.21 15.92
C VAL A 835 -7.36 -34.00 15.03
N ILE A 836 -7.13 -32.80 15.58
CA ILE A 836 -7.06 -31.57 14.82
C ILE A 836 -5.72 -30.90 15.17
N ARG A 837 -4.91 -30.61 14.16
CA ARG A 837 -3.61 -29.96 14.33
C ARG A 837 -3.67 -28.50 13.89
N LEU A 838 -3.32 -27.59 14.79
CA LEU A 838 -3.18 -26.17 14.51
C LEU A 838 -1.71 -25.78 14.63
N ARG A 839 -1.13 -25.25 13.55
CA ARG A 839 0.23 -24.71 13.57
C ARG A 839 0.18 -23.20 13.80
N VAL A 840 0.77 -22.73 14.89
CA VAL A 840 0.97 -21.30 15.14
C VAL A 840 2.25 -20.85 14.47
N PRO A 841 2.20 -19.94 13.49
CA PRO A 841 3.40 -19.49 12.79
C PRO A 841 4.32 -18.71 13.73
N PRO A 842 5.66 -18.84 13.59
CA PRO A 842 6.62 -18.02 14.30
C PRO A 842 6.53 -16.55 13.86
N LEU A 843 7.02 -15.63 14.69
CA LEU A 843 6.87 -14.19 14.47
C LEU A 843 7.54 -13.72 13.16
N ARG A 844 8.64 -14.38 12.75
CA ARG A 844 9.31 -14.14 11.45
C ARG A 844 8.44 -14.44 10.21
N GLU A 845 7.41 -15.30 10.34
CA GLU A 845 6.44 -15.62 9.27
C GLU A 845 5.22 -14.68 9.29
N ARG A 846 5.11 -13.81 10.31
CA ARG A 846 3.99 -12.87 10.48
C ARG A 846 4.46 -11.49 10.93
N ARG A 847 5.53 -11.01 10.31
CA ARG A 847 6.19 -9.73 10.66
C ARG A 847 5.26 -8.53 10.57
N SER A 848 4.24 -8.58 9.72
CA SER A 848 3.19 -7.54 9.61
C SER A 848 2.42 -7.29 10.91
N GLU A 849 2.44 -8.24 11.86
CA GLU A 849 1.80 -8.05 13.17
C GLU A 849 2.70 -7.32 14.18
N ILE A 850 4.01 -7.20 13.89
CA ILE A 850 4.98 -6.61 14.84
C ILE A 850 4.63 -5.16 15.17
N PRO A 851 4.33 -4.24 14.23
CA PRO A 851 3.94 -2.87 14.56
C PRO A 851 2.70 -2.81 15.46
N LEU A 852 1.68 -3.64 15.17
CA LEU A 852 0.47 -3.73 15.98
C LEU A 852 0.77 -4.24 17.40
N MET A 853 1.65 -5.24 17.52
CA MET A 853 2.10 -5.77 18.80
C MET A 853 2.91 -4.72 19.58
N ILE A 854 3.80 -3.97 18.91
CA ILE A 854 4.55 -2.88 19.53
C ILE A 854 3.57 -1.86 20.13
N ASN A 855 2.62 -1.36 19.37
CA ASN A 855 1.65 -0.37 19.83
C ASN A 855 0.79 -0.91 20.98
N TYR A 856 0.31 -2.14 20.87
CA TYR A 856 -0.49 -2.78 21.93
C TYR A 856 0.30 -2.91 23.23
N TYR A 857 1.50 -3.49 23.19
CA TYR A 857 2.32 -3.70 24.37
C TYR A 857 2.91 -2.40 24.92
N LEU A 858 3.27 -1.44 24.04
CA LEU A 858 3.70 -0.12 24.48
C LEU A 858 2.63 0.54 25.33
N LYS A 859 1.39 0.57 24.84
CA LYS A 859 0.24 1.11 25.59
C LYS A 859 0.02 0.37 26.90
N GLN A 860 -0.03 -0.96 26.87
CA GLN A 860 -0.26 -1.79 28.03
C GLN A 860 0.82 -1.59 29.11
N TYR A 861 2.09 -1.55 28.72
CA TYR A 861 3.18 -1.34 29.68
C TYR A 861 3.29 0.10 30.13
N SER A 862 2.99 1.09 29.29
CA SER A 862 2.92 2.50 29.66
C SER A 862 1.87 2.72 30.76
N GLU A 863 0.67 2.20 30.59
CA GLU A 863 -0.39 2.22 31.63
C GLU A 863 0.05 1.54 32.92
N ARG A 864 0.70 0.37 32.82
CA ARG A 864 1.17 -0.41 33.97
C ARG A 864 2.28 0.29 34.77
N PHE A 865 3.20 0.98 34.07
CA PHE A 865 4.32 1.69 34.70
C PHE A 865 4.02 3.18 34.99
N GLY A 866 2.80 3.63 34.65
CA GLY A 866 2.36 5.03 34.85
C GLY A 866 3.07 6.03 33.94
N LYS A 867 3.57 5.58 32.79
CA LYS A 867 4.25 6.43 31.80
C LYS A 867 3.24 7.05 30.83
N ARG A 868 3.47 8.27 30.38
CA ARG A 868 2.60 9.01 29.46
C ARG A 868 3.36 9.37 28.20
N ASP A 869 2.62 9.44 27.08
CA ASP A 869 3.05 9.96 25.77
C ASP A 869 4.37 9.36 25.22
N LEU A 870 4.60 8.05 25.48
CA LEU A 870 5.71 7.34 24.88
C LEU A 870 5.39 7.01 23.42
N THR A 871 6.33 7.33 22.52
CA THR A 871 6.24 7.01 21.09
C THR A 871 7.50 6.29 20.63
N VAL A 872 7.38 5.48 19.58
CA VAL A 872 8.49 4.76 18.97
C VAL A 872 8.75 5.33 17.58
N THR A 873 10.02 5.61 17.26
CA THR A 873 10.34 6.12 15.92
C THR A 873 10.13 5.04 14.85
N PRO A 874 9.76 5.42 13.60
CA PRO A 874 9.64 4.48 12.49
C PRO A 874 10.90 3.63 12.30
N GLN A 875 12.09 4.21 12.43
CA GLN A 875 13.37 3.50 12.32
C GLN A 875 13.53 2.40 13.38
N THR A 876 13.00 2.61 14.59
CA THR A 876 13.01 1.60 15.65
C THR A 876 12.06 0.46 15.31
N VAL A 877 10.86 0.78 14.80
CA VAL A 877 9.89 -0.22 14.34
C VAL A 877 10.49 -1.04 13.21
N ASP A 878 11.12 -0.42 12.20
CA ASP A 878 11.77 -1.09 11.08
C ASP A 878 12.84 -2.09 11.55
N LEU A 879 13.69 -1.69 12.52
CA LEU A 879 14.68 -2.60 13.10
C LEU A 879 14.04 -3.78 13.81
N LEU A 880 12.97 -3.54 14.58
CA LEU A 880 12.24 -4.61 15.25
C LEU A 880 11.54 -5.55 14.27
N MET A 881 11.11 -5.05 13.10
CA MET A 881 10.46 -5.85 12.06
C MET A 881 11.42 -6.79 11.33
N VAL A 882 12.69 -6.42 11.14
CA VAL A 882 13.68 -7.25 10.43
C VAL A 882 14.34 -8.29 11.34
N CYS A 883 14.18 -8.23 12.66
CA CYS A 883 14.72 -9.21 13.60
C CYS A 883 14.08 -10.60 13.41
N GLU A 884 14.88 -11.66 13.64
CA GLU A 884 14.42 -13.06 13.50
C GLU A 884 13.50 -13.51 14.65
N TRP A 885 13.62 -12.89 15.82
CA TRP A 885 12.80 -13.17 16.98
C TRP A 885 12.77 -14.64 17.37
N ASP A 886 13.93 -15.25 17.66
CA ASP A 886 14.04 -16.66 18.08
C ASP A 886 13.13 -16.98 19.27
N GLY A 887 12.94 -16.03 20.18
CA GLY A 887 12.00 -16.11 21.29
C GLY A 887 10.59 -15.61 20.94
N ASN A 888 10.31 -15.32 19.66
CA ASN A 888 9.01 -14.94 19.12
C ASN A 888 8.36 -13.77 19.89
N VAL A 889 7.03 -13.79 20.07
CA VAL A 889 6.27 -12.75 20.75
C VAL A 889 6.74 -12.53 22.19
N ARG A 890 7.21 -13.58 22.87
CA ARG A 890 7.73 -13.45 24.25
C ARG A 890 8.98 -12.56 24.29
N GLN A 891 9.87 -12.69 23.33
CA GLN A 891 11.07 -11.85 23.23
C GLN A 891 10.70 -10.40 22.87
N LEU A 892 9.78 -10.19 21.92
CA LEU A 892 9.26 -8.86 21.56
C LEU A 892 8.62 -8.16 22.77
N CYS A 893 7.75 -8.86 23.51
CA CYS A 893 7.13 -8.33 24.72
C CYS A 893 8.16 -7.91 25.78
N ASN A 894 9.18 -8.74 26.00
CA ASN A 894 10.22 -8.43 26.96
C ASN A 894 11.02 -7.19 26.55
N GLU A 895 11.31 -7.04 25.25
CA GLU A 895 12.01 -5.88 24.75
C GLU A 895 11.19 -4.60 24.91
N ILE A 896 9.91 -4.61 24.54
CA ILE A 896 9.02 -3.46 24.73
C ILE A 896 8.87 -3.12 26.21
N GLN A 897 8.71 -4.12 27.08
CA GLN A 897 8.65 -3.91 28.52
C GLN A 897 9.92 -3.26 29.06
N ARG A 898 11.10 -3.68 28.58
CA ARG A 898 12.39 -3.10 28.93
C ARG A 898 12.49 -1.64 28.48
N LEU A 899 12.06 -1.36 27.25
CA LEU A 899 12.04 -0.01 26.67
C LEU A 899 11.18 0.93 27.53
N VAL A 900 9.92 0.56 27.80
CA VAL A 900 9.00 1.37 28.61
C VAL A 900 9.49 1.55 30.04
N ALA A 901 10.07 0.51 30.65
CA ALA A 901 10.61 0.60 32.02
C ALA A 901 11.78 1.59 32.16
N ARG A 902 12.54 1.83 31.05
CA ARG A 902 13.70 2.72 31.04
C ARG A 902 13.40 4.11 30.49
N ALA A 903 12.32 4.27 29.76
CA ALA A 903 11.94 5.54 29.17
C ALA A 903 11.44 6.55 30.20
N GLU A 904 11.65 7.84 29.94
CA GLU A 904 11.05 8.95 30.68
C GLU A 904 9.67 9.30 30.10
N ASP A 905 8.84 10.07 30.85
CA ASP A 905 7.54 10.53 30.34
C ASP A 905 7.73 11.42 29.12
N GLY A 906 6.97 11.15 28.05
CA GLY A 906 7.06 11.89 26.78
C GLY A 906 8.29 11.56 25.93
N GLU A 907 9.08 10.55 26.29
CA GLU A 907 10.29 10.18 25.55
C GLU A 907 9.97 9.49 24.25
N ILE A 908 10.75 9.81 23.21
CA ILE A 908 10.67 9.16 21.90
C ILE A 908 11.71 8.03 21.88
N ILE A 909 11.22 6.79 21.74
CA ILE A 909 12.05 5.61 21.70
C ILE A 909 12.73 5.48 20.32
N THR A 910 14.05 5.63 20.30
CA THR A 910 14.91 5.56 19.11
C THR A 910 15.67 4.22 19.06
N PRO A 911 16.32 3.85 17.94
CA PRO A 911 17.14 2.65 17.82
C PRO A 911 18.21 2.50 18.92
N ASP A 912 18.72 3.60 19.47
CA ASP A 912 19.73 3.60 20.54
C ASP A 912 19.20 3.05 21.88
N HIS A 913 17.88 2.98 22.04
CA HIS A 913 17.23 2.43 23.24
C HIS A 913 17.03 0.91 23.18
N LEU A 914 17.19 0.30 22.00
CA LEU A 914 17.08 -1.15 21.83
C LEU A 914 18.18 -1.89 22.61
N SER A 915 17.94 -3.15 22.91
CA SER A 915 18.95 -4.00 23.55
C SER A 915 20.19 -4.14 22.67
N PRO A 916 21.41 -4.31 23.26
CA PRO A 916 22.65 -4.41 22.50
C PRO A 916 22.63 -5.52 21.44
N ASP A 917 21.91 -6.60 21.69
CA ASP A 917 21.79 -7.73 20.78
C ASP A 917 20.98 -7.36 19.53
N LEU A 918 19.93 -6.56 19.69
CA LEU A 918 19.12 -6.04 18.58
C LEU A 918 19.81 -4.87 17.84
N GLN A 919 20.59 -4.05 18.56
CA GLN A 919 21.40 -2.98 17.95
C GLN A 919 22.54 -3.54 17.09
N ARG A 920 23.11 -4.70 17.43
CA ARG A 920 24.23 -5.33 16.72
C ARG A 920 23.79 -6.22 15.57
N GLY A 921 22.48 -6.40 15.37
CA GLY A 921 21.96 -7.34 14.38
C GLY A 921 22.25 -8.82 14.72
N GLU A 922 22.64 -9.15 15.98
CA GLU A 922 22.88 -10.54 16.42
C GLU A 922 21.57 -11.35 16.48
N GLY A 923 20.42 -10.70 16.51
CA GLY A 923 19.09 -11.31 16.33
C GLY A 923 18.81 -11.78 14.89
N LEU A 924 19.75 -11.62 13.96
CA LEU A 924 19.65 -12.10 12.57
C LEU A 924 20.24 -13.51 12.39
N ARG A 925 20.62 -14.21 13.47
CA ARG A 925 21.27 -15.53 13.40
C ARG A 925 20.36 -16.64 13.93
N GLY A 926 19.89 -17.48 13.02
CA GLY A 926 19.48 -18.84 13.36
C GLY A 926 20.73 -19.66 13.71
N THR A 927 20.79 -20.29 14.90
CA THR A 927 21.84 -21.25 15.25
C THR A 927 21.72 -22.48 14.37
N PRO A 928 22.74 -22.88 13.63
CA PRO A 928 22.71 -24.16 12.92
C PRO A 928 23.17 -25.27 13.90
N SER A 929 22.23 -26.13 14.29
CA SER A 929 22.58 -27.44 14.79
C SER A 929 22.85 -28.39 13.62
N GLY A 930 24.07 -28.76 13.44
CA GLY A 930 24.46 -29.81 12.48
C GLY A 930 25.85 -29.58 11.93
N GLU A 931 26.84 -30.27 12.48
CA GLU A 931 28.19 -30.34 11.92
C GLU A 931 28.15 -30.98 10.53
N ILE A 932 28.49 -30.23 9.50
CA ILE A 932 28.91 -30.76 8.21
C ILE A 932 30.36 -30.31 8.01
N ARG A 933 31.27 -31.28 8.01
CA ARG A 933 32.66 -31.09 7.59
C ARG A 933 32.71 -30.83 6.11
N THR A 934 33.25 -29.69 5.72
CA THR A 934 33.65 -29.42 4.33
C THR A 934 35.12 -29.00 4.29
N GLU A 935 35.88 -29.65 3.39
CA GLU A 935 37.26 -29.30 3.06
C GLU A 935 37.32 -27.95 2.31
N PRO A 936 38.44 -27.22 2.41
CA PRO A 936 38.52 -25.83 1.91
C PRO A 936 38.76 -25.81 0.40
N ILE A 937 37.85 -25.16 -0.32
CA ILE A 937 38.09 -24.75 -1.71
C ILE A 937 38.70 -23.35 -1.69
N THR A 938 39.87 -23.19 -2.29
CA THR A 938 40.59 -21.92 -2.46
C THR A 938 40.31 -21.40 -3.84
N GLU A 939 39.42 -20.41 -3.95
CA GLU A 939 39.30 -19.57 -5.15
C GLU A 939 39.35 -18.10 -4.79
N VAL A 940 40.10 -17.33 -5.56
CA VAL A 940 40.22 -15.88 -5.45
C VAL A 940 39.20 -15.27 -6.37
N ILE A 941 38.21 -14.56 -5.81
CA ILE A 941 37.24 -13.79 -6.61
C ILE A 941 37.77 -12.35 -6.68
N ASP A 942 38.14 -11.91 -7.88
CA ASP A 942 38.58 -10.53 -8.16
C ASP A 942 37.41 -9.67 -8.54
N PHE A 943 36.96 -8.80 -7.64
CA PHE A 943 36.02 -7.75 -7.90
C PHE A 943 36.78 -6.42 -8.09
N GLY A 944 37.30 -6.17 -9.28
CA GLY A 944 37.73 -4.83 -9.72
C GLY A 944 38.67 -4.09 -8.77
N GLY A 945 39.74 -4.72 -8.27
CA GLY A 945 40.77 -4.06 -7.45
C GLY A 945 40.64 -4.24 -5.93
N PHE A 946 39.64 -4.95 -5.43
CA PHE A 946 39.54 -5.33 -4.02
C PHE A 946 40.09 -6.76 -3.82
N ASN A 947 41.28 -6.86 -3.26
CA ASN A 947 41.90 -8.14 -2.92
C ASN A 947 41.37 -8.63 -1.55
N PHE A 948 40.28 -9.40 -1.55
CA PHE A 948 39.86 -10.12 -0.34
C PHE A 948 40.58 -11.48 -0.29
N LYS A 949 41.55 -11.62 0.59
CA LYS A 949 42.07 -12.94 0.95
C LYS A 949 41.05 -13.61 1.87
N THR A 950 40.11 -14.34 1.33
CA THR A 950 39.13 -15.09 2.13
C THR A 950 39.60 -16.54 2.28
N LYS A 951 40.30 -16.83 3.34
CA LYS A 951 40.23 -18.14 3.95
C LYS A 951 39.16 -18.12 5.04
N GLY A 952 37.96 -18.62 4.73
CA GLY A 952 36.93 -18.89 5.72
C GLY A 952 36.31 -17.66 6.44
N ALA A 953 36.38 -16.45 5.86
CA ALA A 953 35.85 -15.25 6.49
C ALA A 953 34.33 -15.20 6.34
N ARG A 954 33.62 -14.99 7.45
CA ARG A 954 32.17 -14.73 7.45
C ARG A 954 31.90 -13.37 6.82
N LEU A 955 30.71 -13.19 6.25
CA LEU A 955 30.27 -11.92 5.66
C LEU A 955 30.45 -10.74 6.63
N GLU A 956 30.28 -10.98 7.90
CA GLU A 956 30.47 -10.02 8.99
C GLU A 956 31.91 -9.54 9.14
N ASP A 957 32.89 -10.44 8.92
CA ASP A 957 34.30 -10.08 8.93
C ASP A 957 34.63 -9.19 7.72
N ALA A 958 34.05 -9.51 6.57
CA ALA A 958 34.21 -8.73 5.36
C ALA A 958 33.53 -7.32 5.46
N VAL A 959 32.35 -7.23 6.02
CA VAL A 959 31.66 -5.95 6.29
C VAL A 959 32.43 -5.14 7.34
N THR A 960 32.93 -5.79 8.38
CA THR A 960 33.74 -5.15 9.43
C THR A 960 35.05 -4.59 8.86
N GLU A 961 35.72 -5.34 7.99
CA GLU A 961 36.96 -4.88 7.36
C GLU A 961 36.69 -3.75 6.35
N LEU A 962 35.58 -3.80 5.61
CA LEU A 962 35.14 -2.74 4.70
C LEU A 962 34.82 -1.44 5.48
N GLU A 963 34.06 -1.52 6.56
CA GLU A 963 33.77 -0.36 7.41
C GLU A 963 35.05 0.25 7.98
N LYS A 964 35.93 -0.58 8.45
CA LYS A 964 37.23 -0.17 8.98
C LYS A 964 38.05 0.56 7.94
N GLN A 965 38.07 0.04 6.72
CA GLN A 965 38.80 0.62 5.60
C GLN A 965 38.19 1.97 5.19
N MET A 966 36.84 2.05 5.06
CA MET A 966 36.15 3.30 4.75
C MET A 966 36.42 4.40 5.79
N ILE A 967 36.36 4.06 7.07
CA ILE A 967 36.66 5.00 8.16
C ILE A 967 38.11 5.46 8.08
N THR A 968 39.05 4.52 7.85
CA THR A 968 40.48 4.81 7.76
C THR A 968 40.81 5.73 6.59
N ASP A 969 40.23 5.49 5.41
CA ASP A 969 40.45 6.29 4.21
C ASP A 969 39.83 7.70 4.33
N SER A 970 38.66 7.82 4.95
CA SER A 970 38.05 9.09 5.26
C SER A 970 38.87 9.89 6.29
N LEU A 971 39.42 9.24 7.31
CA LEU A 971 40.35 9.85 8.28
C LEU A 971 41.61 10.37 7.61
N ARG A 972 42.19 9.63 6.66
CA ARG A 972 43.34 10.05 5.86
C ARG A 972 43.01 11.28 5.00
N ARG A 973 41.93 11.23 4.25
CA ARG A 973 41.48 12.33 3.36
C ARG A 973 41.24 13.64 4.13
N HIS A 974 40.74 13.54 5.34
CA HIS A 974 40.40 14.70 6.15
C HIS A 974 41.41 15.01 7.29
N ASN A 975 42.63 14.45 7.21
CA ASN A 975 43.70 14.68 8.20
C ASN A 975 43.20 14.57 9.67
N TRP A 976 42.45 13.48 9.97
CA TRP A 976 41.89 13.22 11.27
C TRP A 976 40.89 14.28 11.79
N ASN A 977 40.27 15.04 10.92
CA ASN A 977 39.21 15.95 11.31
C ASN A 977 37.88 15.21 11.53
N ILE A 978 37.65 14.77 12.76
CA ILE A 978 36.48 13.96 13.17
C ILE A 978 35.15 14.56 12.71
N THR A 979 35.04 15.90 12.69
CA THR A 979 33.81 16.58 12.26
C THR A 979 33.53 16.43 10.77
N ARG A 980 34.59 16.46 9.94
CA ARG A 980 34.44 16.28 8.49
C ARG A 980 34.24 14.81 8.15
N VAL A 981 34.97 13.90 8.81
CA VAL A 981 34.84 12.46 8.65
C VAL A 981 33.43 11.97 9.04
N SER A 982 32.94 12.41 10.20
CA SER A 982 31.58 12.04 10.62
C SER A 982 30.51 12.53 9.64
N LYS A 983 30.68 13.72 9.06
CA LYS A 983 29.77 14.28 8.07
C LYS A 983 29.84 13.53 6.73
N GLU A 984 31.06 13.18 6.27
CA GLU A 984 31.27 12.42 5.04
C GLU A 984 30.68 11.00 5.11
N LEU A 985 30.85 10.33 6.26
CA LEU A 985 30.38 8.97 6.46
C LEU A 985 28.91 8.88 6.95
N GLY A 986 28.20 10.00 7.05
CA GLY A 986 26.83 10.03 7.56
C GLY A 986 26.70 9.61 9.04
N LEU A 987 27.80 9.68 9.82
CA LEU A 987 27.84 9.26 11.22
C LEU A 987 27.76 10.45 12.18
N THR A 988 27.17 10.22 13.36
CA THR A 988 27.32 11.19 14.44
C THR A 988 28.77 11.18 14.94
N ARG A 989 29.28 12.29 15.49
CA ARG A 989 30.63 12.32 16.08
C ARG A 989 30.82 11.21 17.12
N ARG A 990 29.82 10.98 17.95
CA ARG A 990 29.80 9.92 18.96
C ARG A 990 29.83 8.54 18.32
N GLY A 991 29.04 8.31 17.27
CA GLY A 991 29.04 7.07 16.50
C GLY A 991 30.37 6.76 15.84
N LEU A 992 31.06 7.80 15.30
CA LEU A 992 32.40 7.65 14.74
C LEU A 992 33.43 7.30 15.85
N TYR A 993 33.40 7.94 17.01
CA TYR A 993 34.28 7.59 18.13
C TYR A 993 34.07 6.15 18.63
N LEU A 994 32.83 5.69 18.69
CA LEU A 994 32.52 4.31 19.06
C LEU A 994 33.08 3.31 18.03
N LYS A 995 32.98 3.62 16.73
CA LYS A 995 33.54 2.79 15.67
C LYS A 995 35.07 2.81 15.68
N LEU A 996 35.70 3.96 15.95
CA LEU A 996 37.14 4.07 16.12
C LEU A 996 37.65 3.20 17.28
N ALA A 997 37.00 3.26 18.43
CA ALA A 997 37.29 2.44 19.60
C ALA A 997 37.06 0.95 19.30
N ARG A 998 35.97 0.59 18.62
CA ARG A 998 35.65 -0.80 18.24
C ARG A 998 36.68 -1.41 17.32
N TYR A 999 37.20 -0.64 16.37
CA TYR A 999 38.14 -1.09 15.36
C TYR A 999 39.60 -0.87 15.73
N GLY A 1000 39.86 -0.30 16.91
CA GLY A 1000 41.22 -0.04 17.40
C GLY A 1000 42.00 0.95 16.53
N ILE A 1001 41.30 1.93 15.91
CA ILE A 1001 41.92 2.92 15.03
C ILE A 1001 42.35 4.11 15.86
N GLU A 1002 43.65 4.23 16.16
CA GLU A 1002 44.23 5.32 16.95
C GLU A 1002 45.15 6.19 16.10
N LYS A 1003 45.17 7.50 16.37
CA LYS A 1003 46.01 8.44 15.65
C LYS A 1003 47.52 8.18 15.80
N ALA A 1004 47.94 7.68 16.96
CA ALA A 1004 49.33 7.45 17.27
C ALA A 1004 50.02 6.32 16.45
N VAL A 1005 49.23 5.45 15.77
CA VAL A 1005 49.76 4.34 14.97
C VAL A 1005 50.14 4.78 13.54
N TRP A 1006 49.75 5.97 13.14
CA TRP A 1006 49.83 6.46 11.75
C TRP A 1006 50.84 7.60 11.53
N GLU A 1007 51.52 8.07 12.60
CA GLU A 1007 52.61 9.06 12.51
C GLU A 1007 54.00 8.38 12.42
N LYS A 1008 54.03 7.06 12.28
CA LYS A 1008 55.25 6.27 11.96
C LYS A 1008 55.13 5.72 10.54
#